data_1c436982623cb79b5f06d07f3f39305b
#
_entry.id   1c436982623cb79b5f06d07f3f39305b
#
_cell.length_a   1.000
_cell.length_b   1.000
_cell.length_c   1.000
_cell.angle_alpha   90.00
_cell.angle_beta   90.00
_cell.angle_gamma   90.00
#
_symmetry.space_group_name_H-M   'P 1'
#
loop_
_entity.id
_entity.type
_entity.pdbx_description
1 polymer ?
#
loop_
_entity_poly.entity_id
_entity_poly.type
_entity_poly.pdbx_seq_one_letter_code
_entity_poly.pdbx_strand_id
1 'polypeptide(L)'
;MSDETRSIPPVEPVLDPKKDYVEINSYVVFWGLFYAAIFTLAVGYLCLKIGQTVDAFAPVSVLAMGTAVILKRQNAFAETVHIQAIASSSTNTLAGAMFFLPALYIWNVTDVTFVQMAIPIILGGVLGVLLCVMFRRYFVEEMHYVYPFPSGRAAAEVLMSNEGSKAKLMLGSGLIALIYDFILNSLGWWEEVIRTTAFKWGSALADSTKLNAAVDTDAALLGLGYFTGLRYAAIIAAGSFFSWFVCIPIVYYLAPEHIMQINGHAVPLAEAPIRKVFLDYVRHIGIGMLAMAGIIGLLNMSKVVASVVKNAVLDIFSSKTVDVNLLRTQRDIPTSWIGAGILLCTVLFAAYFHFMYAESFGQTIVAFLIVLIMSFLLSVVGISSIAYTGTEPVSGMTIFMIIISAVCLTAAGMTGKVGMIAVLMMASFIGTTIGMAGNFMSELKVAHMTGATPKKMEQWQIVGTILCAVLSVGVMILLNDAYGFVGDHALNAPQANAMAAIIEPMMTGGSAQWPLYMAGALFAIILWMVKVPPLAFALGTYLPMEINTPLLIGGLIAYFVQNSTKDKELADLRFSKGSTIASGLVAGGAIGSLFSAVLRIAGVDVFAQDWVETPEATYLSIVMYLLLCVFLYKVAMYVKAKKS
;
A
#
# COMPACT_ATOMS: atom_id res chain seq x y z
N MET A 1 25.28 25.94 1.79
CA MET A 1 23.89 25.79 2.22
C MET A 1 23.69 26.69 3.41
N SER A 2 22.82 27.71 3.30
CA SER A 2 22.50 28.61 4.41
C SER A 2 21.70 27.86 5.49
N ASP A 3 21.81 28.28 6.76
CA ASP A 3 21.11 27.63 7.90
C ASP A 3 19.58 27.58 7.76
N GLU A 4 18.98 28.36 6.87
CA GLU A 4 17.53 28.35 6.55
C GLU A 4 17.04 27.08 5.85
N THR A 5 17.93 26.22 5.35
CA THR A 5 17.56 24.93 4.69
C THR A 5 17.54 23.74 5.64
N ARG A 6 17.88 23.92 6.93
CA ARG A 6 17.84 22.83 7.93
C ARG A 6 16.44 22.71 8.55
N SER A 7 15.54 22.01 7.87
CA SER A 7 14.18 21.75 8.39
C SER A 7 14.12 20.64 9.45
N ILE A 8 15.19 19.87 9.63
CA ILE A 8 15.23 18.69 10.49
C ILE A 8 16.34 18.85 11.54
N PRO A 9 16.03 18.73 12.85
CA PRO A 9 17.06 18.80 13.89
C PRO A 9 18.03 17.60 13.79
N PRO A 10 19.32 17.79 14.17
CA PRO A 10 20.27 16.69 14.24
C PRO A 10 19.80 15.66 15.26
N VAL A 11 19.87 14.38 14.89
CA VAL A 11 19.53 13.26 15.78
C VAL A 11 20.84 12.57 16.14
N GLU A 12 21.14 12.46 17.43
CA GLU A 12 22.26 11.66 17.90
C GLU A 12 21.87 10.18 17.89
N PRO A 13 22.60 9.31 17.17
CA PRO A 13 22.27 7.90 17.09
C PRO A 13 22.47 7.21 18.44
N VAL A 14 21.52 6.34 18.81
CA VAL A 14 21.55 5.58 20.08
C VAL A 14 22.71 4.56 20.10
N LEU A 15 22.99 3.95 18.93
CA LEU A 15 24.10 3.01 18.78
C LEU A 15 25.34 3.79 18.35
N ASP A 16 26.41 3.76 19.17
CA ASP A 16 27.68 4.41 18.85
C ASP A 16 28.26 3.88 17.53
N PRO A 17 28.48 4.74 16.53
CA PRO A 17 29.01 4.32 15.22
C PRO A 17 30.39 3.65 15.28
N LYS A 18 31.16 3.88 16.36
CA LYS A 18 32.51 3.36 16.56
C LYS A 18 32.56 2.01 17.27
N LYS A 19 31.45 1.59 17.91
CA LYS A 19 31.35 0.32 18.64
C LYS A 19 30.70 -0.76 17.78
N ASP A 20 31.20 -1.98 17.90
CA ASP A 20 30.55 -3.14 17.29
C ASP A 20 29.46 -3.70 18.20
N TYR A 21 28.32 -4.04 17.60
CA TYR A 21 27.17 -4.65 18.26
C TYR A 21 26.80 -5.97 17.61
N VAL A 22 26.26 -6.89 18.41
CA VAL A 22 25.65 -8.11 17.88
C VAL A 22 24.25 -7.74 17.37
N GLU A 23 24.18 -7.33 16.11
CA GLU A 23 22.95 -6.83 15.47
C GLU A 23 22.14 -7.95 14.80
N ILE A 24 22.82 -8.99 14.32
CA ILE A 24 22.20 -10.16 13.67
C ILE A 24 22.62 -11.42 14.40
N ASN A 25 21.64 -12.21 14.78
CA ASN A 25 21.78 -13.55 15.37
C ASN A 25 20.53 -14.39 15.05
N SER A 26 20.49 -15.65 15.47
CA SER A 26 19.34 -16.55 15.19
C SER A 26 18.01 -16.01 15.72
N TYR A 27 18.01 -15.28 16.85
CA TYR A 27 16.84 -14.62 17.40
C TYR A 27 16.29 -13.55 16.44
N VAL A 28 17.15 -12.67 15.94
CA VAL A 28 16.79 -11.59 15.01
C VAL A 28 16.24 -12.15 13.72
N VAL A 29 16.91 -13.16 13.16
CA VAL A 29 16.49 -13.80 11.92
C VAL A 29 15.13 -14.48 12.08
N PHE A 30 14.96 -15.27 13.15
CA PHE A 30 13.71 -15.98 13.41
C PHE A 30 12.54 -14.99 13.57
N TRP A 31 12.64 -14.02 14.48
CA TRP A 31 11.55 -13.08 14.73
C TRP A 31 11.32 -12.12 13.56
N GLY A 32 12.39 -11.72 12.87
CA GLY A 32 12.28 -10.89 11.67
C GLY A 32 11.50 -11.58 10.56
N LEU A 33 11.85 -12.83 10.23
CA LEU A 33 11.14 -13.61 9.20
C LEU A 33 9.73 -14.03 9.65
N PHE A 34 9.55 -14.33 10.94
CA PHE A 34 8.24 -14.67 11.50
C PHE A 34 7.25 -13.49 11.40
N TYR A 35 7.68 -12.28 11.79
CA TYR A 35 6.86 -11.09 11.62
C TYR A 35 6.67 -10.74 10.15
N ALA A 36 7.70 -10.90 9.31
CA ALA A 36 7.56 -10.72 7.87
C ALA A 36 6.42 -11.59 7.31
N ALA A 37 6.36 -12.86 7.71
CA ALA A 37 5.30 -13.78 7.27
C ALA A 37 3.92 -13.33 7.76
N ILE A 38 3.76 -13.02 9.06
CA ILE A 38 2.48 -12.58 9.63
C ILE A 38 1.98 -11.29 8.96
N PHE A 39 2.86 -10.31 8.78
CA PHE A 39 2.46 -9.04 8.18
C PHE A 39 2.23 -9.16 6.67
N THR A 40 2.90 -10.08 5.96
CA THR A 40 2.55 -10.39 4.57
C THR A 40 1.10 -10.87 4.46
N LEU A 41 0.68 -11.76 5.37
CA LEU A 41 -0.68 -12.26 5.43
C LEU A 41 -1.69 -11.14 5.74
N ALA A 42 -1.45 -10.41 6.83
CA ALA A 42 -2.36 -9.38 7.30
C ALA A 42 -2.50 -8.19 6.34
N VAL A 43 -1.36 -7.62 5.93
CA VAL A 43 -1.37 -6.46 5.03
C VAL A 43 -1.81 -6.84 3.61
N GLY A 44 -1.55 -8.10 3.17
CA GLY A 44 -2.02 -8.60 1.88
C GLY A 44 -3.54 -8.54 1.73
N TYR A 45 -4.29 -8.93 2.75
CA TYR A 45 -5.76 -8.78 2.77
C TYR A 45 -6.18 -7.31 2.63
N LEU A 46 -5.58 -6.41 3.44
CA LEU A 46 -5.88 -4.99 3.36
C LEU A 46 -5.54 -4.39 2.00
N CYS A 47 -4.39 -4.75 1.41
CA CYS A 47 -4.02 -4.29 0.08
C CYS A 47 -5.07 -4.63 -0.97
N LEU A 48 -5.64 -5.84 -0.91
CA LEU A 48 -6.71 -6.26 -1.81
C LEU A 48 -8.05 -5.58 -1.52
N LYS A 49 -8.32 -5.25 -0.26
CA LYS A 49 -9.57 -4.56 0.12
C LYS A 49 -9.55 -3.09 -0.28
N ILE A 50 -8.45 -2.37 0.03
CA ILE A 50 -8.36 -0.91 -0.12
C ILE A 50 -7.56 -0.43 -1.35
N GLY A 51 -6.81 -1.31 -2.00
CA GLY A 51 -5.96 -0.95 -3.14
C GLY A 51 -4.76 -0.07 -2.80
N GLN A 52 -4.30 -0.10 -1.56
CA GLN A 52 -3.11 0.60 -1.09
C GLN A 52 -2.28 -0.30 -0.18
N THR A 53 -0.96 -0.09 -0.16
CA THR A 53 -0.08 -0.70 0.84
C THR A 53 -0.20 0.06 2.16
N VAL A 54 -0.19 -0.68 3.26
CA VAL A 54 -0.20 -0.12 4.61
C VAL A 54 1.15 -0.37 5.25
N ASP A 55 1.82 0.68 5.69
CA ASP A 55 3.14 0.58 6.31
C ASP A 55 3.06 -0.20 7.64
N ALA A 56 3.86 -1.27 7.74
CA ALA A 56 3.98 -2.06 8.97
C ALA A 56 5.11 -1.57 9.90
N PHE A 57 5.79 -0.48 9.60
CA PHE A 57 6.98 -0.03 10.33
C PHE A 57 6.73 0.15 11.83
N ALA A 58 5.74 0.95 12.21
CA ALA A 58 5.43 1.20 13.60
C ALA A 58 4.87 -0.05 14.32
N PRO A 59 3.90 -0.79 13.77
CA PRO A 59 3.42 -2.04 14.37
C PRO A 59 4.53 -3.06 14.62
N VAL A 60 5.37 -3.30 13.63
CA VAL A 60 6.49 -4.25 13.75
C VAL A 60 7.50 -3.78 14.78
N SER A 61 7.84 -2.48 14.82
CA SER A 61 8.76 -1.92 15.81
C SER A 61 8.28 -2.17 17.24
N VAL A 62 6.99 -1.95 17.50
CA VAL A 62 6.38 -2.18 18.82
C VAL A 62 6.37 -3.65 19.20
N LEU A 63 6.04 -4.56 18.26
CA LEU A 63 6.07 -6.00 18.51
C LEU A 63 7.48 -6.53 18.74
N ALA A 64 8.44 -6.10 17.94
CA ALA A 64 9.84 -6.49 18.08
C ALA A 64 10.43 -6.03 19.42
N MET A 65 10.11 -4.80 19.83
CA MET A 65 10.49 -4.30 21.16
C MET A 65 9.80 -5.08 22.29
N GLY A 66 8.51 -5.37 22.15
CA GLY A 66 7.76 -6.16 23.11
C GLY A 66 8.34 -7.55 23.34
N THR A 67 8.69 -8.26 22.27
CA THR A 67 9.35 -9.58 22.35
C THR A 67 10.75 -9.49 22.97
N ALA A 68 11.53 -8.45 22.63
CA ALA A 68 12.84 -8.25 23.23
C ALA A 68 12.76 -8.04 24.76
N VAL A 69 11.76 -7.27 25.22
CA VAL A 69 11.50 -7.05 26.67
C VAL A 69 11.04 -8.35 27.35
N ILE A 70 10.09 -9.07 26.77
CA ILE A 70 9.57 -10.33 27.33
C ILE A 70 10.69 -11.36 27.47
N LEU A 71 11.56 -11.48 26.47
CA LEU A 71 12.68 -12.42 26.43
C LEU A 71 13.95 -11.88 27.10
N LYS A 72 13.88 -10.71 27.75
CA LYS A 72 14.97 -10.07 28.52
C LYS A 72 16.29 -9.99 27.73
N ARG A 73 16.23 -9.52 26.47
CA ARG A 73 17.41 -9.44 25.62
C ARG A 73 18.38 -8.36 26.06
N GLN A 74 19.69 -8.67 26.05
CA GLN A 74 20.74 -7.73 26.47
C GLN A 74 21.02 -6.65 25.42
N ASN A 75 20.99 -7.01 24.11
CA ASN A 75 21.18 -6.11 22.98
C ASN A 75 19.84 -5.71 22.34
N ALA A 76 18.79 -5.58 23.16
CA ALA A 76 17.40 -5.40 22.73
C ALA A 76 17.23 -4.35 21.62
N PHE A 77 17.86 -3.18 21.76
CA PHE A 77 17.68 -2.09 20.80
C PHE A 77 18.27 -2.42 19.42
N ALA A 78 19.55 -2.86 19.36
CA ALA A 78 20.20 -3.20 18.10
C ALA A 78 19.50 -4.38 17.39
N GLU A 79 19.07 -5.40 18.16
CA GLU A 79 18.32 -6.55 17.64
C GLU A 79 16.94 -6.13 17.11
N THR A 80 16.22 -5.26 17.84
CA THR A 80 14.87 -4.80 17.46
C THR A 80 14.86 -4.01 16.16
N VAL A 81 15.86 -3.13 15.95
CA VAL A 81 16.00 -2.38 14.69
C VAL A 81 16.13 -3.32 13.49
N HIS A 82 16.90 -4.40 13.62
CA HIS A 82 17.09 -5.36 12.53
C HIS A 82 15.90 -6.30 12.34
N ILE A 83 15.20 -6.69 13.42
CA ILE A 83 13.93 -7.43 13.34
C ILE A 83 12.90 -6.60 12.56
N GLN A 84 12.78 -5.32 12.89
CA GLN A 84 11.86 -4.41 12.22
C GLN A 84 12.19 -4.28 10.72
N ALA A 85 13.47 -4.11 10.37
CA ALA A 85 13.90 -4.00 8.98
C ALA A 85 13.61 -5.29 8.18
N ILE A 86 13.90 -6.48 8.72
CA ILE A 86 13.60 -7.74 8.05
C ILE A 86 12.09 -7.92 7.86
N ALA A 87 11.32 -7.60 8.89
CA ALA A 87 9.87 -7.79 8.87
C ALA A 87 9.15 -6.82 7.92
N SER A 88 9.68 -5.62 7.70
CA SER A 88 9.12 -4.66 6.74
C SER A 88 9.21 -5.12 5.28
N SER A 89 10.03 -6.14 4.97
CA SER A 89 10.01 -6.80 3.65
C SER A 89 8.61 -7.25 3.24
N SER A 90 7.73 -7.53 4.22
CA SER A 90 6.33 -7.91 4.00
C SER A 90 5.58 -6.86 3.18
N THR A 91 5.55 -5.63 3.66
CA THR A 91 4.80 -4.54 3.01
C THR A 91 5.46 -4.08 1.72
N ASN A 92 6.79 -4.16 1.66
CA ASN A 92 7.58 -3.69 0.54
C ASN A 92 7.40 -4.54 -0.74
N THR A 93 7.05 -5.83 -0.61
CA THR A 93 6.85 -6.75 -1.75
C THR A 93 5.40 -6.89 -2.19
N LEU A 94 4.45 -6.55 -1.32
CA LEU A 94 3.03 -6.82 -1.56
C LEU A 94 2.46 -6.12 -2.79
N ALA A 95 2.92 -4.92 -3.12
CA ALA A 95 2.41 -4.16 -4.26
C ALA A 95 2.47 -4.97 -5.56
N GLY A 96 3.56 -5.69 -5.81
CA GLY A 96 3.73 -6.49 -7.02
C GLY A 96 2.78 -7.68 -7.15
N ALA A 97 2.39 -8.28 -6.04
CA ALA A 97 1.43 -9.38 -6.04
C ALA A 97 -0.02 -8.88 -6.03
N MET A 98 -0.35 -8.03 -5.04
CA MET A 98 -1.74 -7.66 -4.74
C MET A 98 -2.35 -6.66 -5.71
N PHE A 99 -1.52 -5.81 -6.35
CA PHE A 99 -2.03 -4.81 -7.28
C PHE A 99 -2.20 -5.33 -8.71
N PHE A 100 -1.49 -6.40 -9.08
CA PHE A 100 -1.47 -6.86 -10.46
C PHE A 100 -2.05 -8.27 -10.62
N LEU A 101 -1.56 -9.26 -9.88
CA LEU A 101 -1.91 -10.67 -10.13
C LEU A 101 -3.40 -11.01 -10.05
N PRO A 102 -4.24 -10.36 -9.22
CA PRO A 102 -5.68 -10.62 -9.24
C PRO A 102 -6.34 -10.37 -10.60
N ALA A 103 -5.72 -9.56 -11.49
CA ALA A 103 -6.20 -9.34 -12.84
C ALA A 103 -6.27 -10.65 -13.66
N LEU A 104 -5.41 -11.63 -13.39
CA LEU A 104 -5.47 -12.95 -14.02
C LEU A 104 -6.82 -13.62 -13.75
N TYR A 105 -7.27 -13.57 -12.51
CA TYR A 105 -8.55 -14.17 -12.10
C TYR A 105 -9.76 -13.36 -12.61
N ILE A 106 -9.63 -12.02 -12.69
CA ILE A 106 -10.63 -11.14 -13.29
C ILE A 106 -10.83 -11.50 -14.77
N TRP A 107 -9.76 -11.82 -15.50
CA TRP A 107 -9.80 -12.29 -16.89
C TRP A 107 -10.10 -13.79 -17.04
N ASN A 108 -10.34 -14.50 -15.93
CA ASN A 108 -10.53 -15.95 -15.92
C ASN A 108 -9.35 -16.73 -16.54
N VAL A 109 -8.12 -16.26 -16.26
CA VAL A 109 -6.86 -16.89 -16.71
C VAL A 109 -6.35 -17.78 -15.59
N THR A 110 -6.45 -19.11 -15.79
CA THR A 110 -6.11 -20.15 -14.79
C THR A 110 -4.86 -20.95 -15.12
N ASP A 111 -4.27 -20.72 -16.28
CA ASP A 111 -3.13 -21.45 -16.82
C ASP A 111 -1.76 -20.90 -16.40
N VAL A 112 -1.72 -19.85 -15.59
CA VAL A 112 -0.49 -19.28 -15.03
C VAL A 112 -0.16 -19.96 -13.70
N THR A 113 1.02 -20.58 -13.64
CA THR A 113 1.47 -21.32 -12.46
C THR A 113 1.97 -20.40 -11.35
N PHE A 114 1.98 -20.92 -10.10
CA PHE A 114 2.54 -20.24 -8.93
C PHE A 114 3.97 -19.71 -9.18
N VAL A 115 4.82 -20.54 -9.79
CA VAL A 115 6.22 -20.17 -10.06
C VAL A 115 6.32 -19.01 -11.06
N GLN A 116 5.47 -19.03 -12.09
CA GLN A 116 5.41 -17.92 -13.06
C GLN A 116 4.99 -16.60 -12.42
N MET A 117 4.09 -16.63 -11.46
CA MET A 117 3.70 -15.44 -10.69
C MET A 117 4.77 -14.97 -9.71
N ALA A 118 5.51 -15.90 -9.09
CA ALA A 118 6.49 -15.57 -8.06
C ALA A 118 7.80 -14.99 -8.62
N ILE A 119 8.28 -15.45 -9.79
CA ILE A 119 9.55 -15.02 -10.38
C ILE A 119 9.63 -13.50 -10.58
N PRO A 120 8.65 -12.81 -11.21
CA PRO A 120 8.69 -11.37 -11.38
C PRO A 120 8.79 -10.61 -10.05
N ILE A 121 8.06 -11.06 -9.02
CA ILE A 121 8.03 -10.42 -7.71
C ILE A 121 9.36 -10.60 -6.98
N ILE A 122 9.94 -11.81 -7.00
CA ILE A 122 11.26 -12.09 -6.41
C ILE A 122 12.32 -11.22 -7.07
N LEU A 123 12.41 -11.26 -8.39
CA LEU A 123 13.44 -10.53 -9.14
C LEU A 123 13.26 -9.02 -9.01
N GLY A 124 12.01 -8.53 -9.10
CA GLY A 124 11.68 -7.11 -8.91
C GLY A 124 11.99 -6.64 -7.50
N GLY A 125 11.69 -7.43 -6.47
CA GLY A 125 11.98 -7.09 -5.09
C GLY A 125 13.49 -7.02 -4.82
N VAL A 126 14.26 -8.00 -5.29
CA VAL A 126 15.73 -7.97 -5.18
C VAL A 126 16.31 -6.77 -5.92
N LEU A 127 15.83 -6.50 -7.14
CA LEU A 127 16.24 -5.30 -7.89
C LEU A 127 15.93 -4.01 -7.12
N GLY A 128 14.77 -3.93 -6.46
CA GLY A 128 14.37 -2.78 -5.66
C GLY A 128 15.31 -2.53 -4.48
N VAL A 129 15.74 -3.59 -3.77
CA VAL A 129 16.77 -3.47 -2.72
C VAL A 129 18.06 -2.92 -3.29
N LEU A 130 18.55 -3.46 -4.41
CA LEU A 130 19.82 -3.03 -5.02
C LEU A 130 19.77 -1.57 -5.49
N LEU A 131 18.66 -1.16 -6.11
CA LEU A 131 18.46 0.24 -6.52
C LEU A 131 18.37 1.17 -5.30
N CYS A 132 17.70 0.74 -4.23
CA CYS A 132 17.64 1.49 -2.99
C CYS A 132 19.05 1.74 -2.41
N VAL A 133 19.87 0.70 -2.30
CA VAL A 133 21.24 0.82 -1.78
C VAL A 133 22.08 1.78 -2.64
N MET A 134 21.92 1.74 -3.97
CA MET A 134 22.62 2.65 -4.88
C MET A 134 22.30 4.13 -4.60
N PHE A 135 21.06 4.44 -4.19
CA PHE A 135 20.62 5.81 -3.93
C PHE A 135 20.74 6.21 -2.44
N ARG A 136 21.06 5.28 -1.51
CA ARG A 136 21.05 5.50 -0.07
C ARG A 136 21.88 6.71 0.35
N ARG A 137 23.12 6.78 -0.14
CA ARG A 137 24.05 7.85 0.24
C ARG A 137 23.48 9.23 -0.06
N TYR A 138 22.89 9.40 -1.24
CA TYR A 138 22.28 10.66 -1.63
C TYR A 138 21.10 11.03 -0.74
N PHE A 139 20.09 10.14 -0.62
CA PHE A 139 18.85 10.46 0.08
C PHE A 139 18.98 10.48 1.60
N VAL A 140 19.79 9.59 2.18
CA VAL A 140 19.85 9.38 3.63
C VAL A 140 20.99 10.19 4.28
N GLU A 141 22.14 10.31 3.64
CA GLU A 141 23.31 10.99 4.20
C GLU A 141 23.47 12.43 3.68
N GLU A 142 23.64 12.61 2.36
CA GLU A 142 23.95 13.94 1.78
C GLU A 142 22.76 14.91 1.92
N MET A 143 21.55 14.41 1.70
CA MET A 143 20.31 15.20 1.76
C MET A 143 19.50 14.95 3.05
N HIS A 144 20.15 14.51 4.13
CA HIS A 144 19.53 14.18 5.42
C HIS A 144 18.59 15.28 5.95
N TYR A 145 19.01 16.53 5.82
CA TYR A 145 18.25 17.69 6.34
C TYR A 145 17.14 18.19 5.41
N VAL A 146 17.09 17.67 4.17
CA VAL A 146 16.11 18.08 3.16
C VAL A 146 14.92 17.12 3.13
N TYR A 147 15.17 15.81 3.30
CA TYR A 147 14.17 14.77 3.21
C TYR A 147 13.69 14.32 4.59
N PRO A 148 12.42 14.61 4.97
CA PRO A 148 11.89 14.32 6.30
C PRO A 148 11.68 12.83 6.59
N PHE A 149 11.38 11.99 5.58
CA PHE A 149 11.03 10.58 5.75
C PHE A 149 10.02 10.36 6.89
N PRO A 150 8.78 10.85 6.79
CA PRO A 150 7.86 10.89 7.93
C PRO A 150 7.62 9.53 8.58
N SER A 151 7.38 8.47 7.78
CA SER A 151 7.15 7.10 8.27
C SER A 151 8.40 6.49 8.90
N GLY A 152 9.56 6.61 8.26
CA GLY A 152 10.84 6.14 8.80
C GLY A 152 11.23 6.86 10.09
N ARG A 153 11.01 8.18 10.15
CA ARG A 153 11.26 8.97 11.36
C ARG A 153 10.35 8.56 12.52
N ALA A 154 9.05 8.39 12.26
CA ALA A 154 8.11 7.91 13.26
C ALA A 154 8.50 6.53 13.81
N ALA A 155 8.95 5.61 12.94
CA ALA A 155 9.45 4.29 13.36
C ALA A 155 10.70 4.41 14.22
N ALA A 156 11.67 5.24 13.83
CA ALA A 156 12.87 5.49 14.62
C ALA A 156 12.56 6.08 16.01
N GLU A 157 11.65 7.04 16.08
CA GLU A 157 11.19 7.66 17.33
C GLU A 157 10.50 6.62 18.24
N VAL A 158 9.68 5.72 17.68
CA VAL A 158 9.06 4.61 18.44
C VAL A 158 10.15 3.69 19.01
N LEU A 159 11.13 3.29 18.21
CA LEU A 159 12.24 2.45 18.65
C LEU A 159 13.06 3.12 19.76
N MET A 160 13.39 4.41 19.61
CA MET A 160 14.18 5.17 20.57
C MET A 160 13.43 5.47 21.88
N SER A 161 12.09 5.50 21.87
CA SER A 161 11.28 5.82 23.06
C SER A 161 11.32 4.75 24.16
N ASN A 162 11.76 3.54 23.86
CA ASN A 162 11.93 2.39 24.77
C ASN A 162 10.73 2.11 25.69
N GLU A 163 9.50 2.38 25.25
CA GLU A 163 8.28 2.24 26.05
C GLU A 163 7.62 0.87 25.86
N GLY A 164 7.98 -0.11 26.67
CA GLY A 164 7.31 -1.43 26.68
C GLY A 164 5.79 -1.38 27.01
N SER A 165 5.30 -0.26 27.55
CA SER A 165 3.87 -0.03 27.79
C SER A 165 3.08 0.10 26.49
N LYS A 166 3.67 0.63 25.42
CA LYS A 166 3.04 0.74 24.10
C LYS A 166 2.77 -0.63 23.48
N ALA A 167 3.68 -1.60 23.67
CA ALA A 167 3.48 -2.96 23.16
C ALA A 167 2.23 -3.63 23.76
N LYS A 168 2.01 -3.49 25.08
CA LYS A 168 0.82 -4.05 25.74
C LYS A 168 -0.48 -3.40 25.23
N LEU A 169 -0.45 -2.09 25.01
CA LEU A 169 -1.60 -1.34 24.49
C LEU A 169 -1.93 -1.77 23.06
N MET A 170 -0.91 -1.91 22.20
CA MET A 170 -1.07 -2.34 20.82
C MET A 170 -1.58 -3.78 20.72
N LEU A 171 -1.01 -4.71 21.52
CA LEU A 171 -1.50 -6.09 21.56
C LEU A 171 -2.93 -6.18 22.08
N GLY A 172 -3.28 -5.39 23.11
CA GLY A 172 -4.64 -5.33 23.65
C GLY A 172 -5.65 -4.80 22.63
N SER A 173 -5.35 -3.69 21.96
CA SER A 173 -6.21 -3.16 20.91
C SER A 173 -6.26 -4.07 19.68
N GLY A 174 -5.15 -4.75 19.35
CA GLY A 174 -5.09 -5.74 18.28
C GLY A 174 -5.97 -6.96 18.58
N LEU A 175 -5.97 -7.45 19.81
CA LEU A 175 -6.85 -8.55 20.22
C LEU A 175 -8.33 -8.16 20.14
N ILE A 176 -8.67 -6.93 20.54
CA ILE A 176 -10.04 -6.42 20.40
C ILE A 176 -10.46 -6.37 18.93
N ALA A 177 -9.61 -5.84 18.06
CA ALA A 177 -9.88 -5.76 16.62
C ALA A 177 -9.96 -7.15 15.97
N LEU A 178 -9.07 -8.07 16.34
CA LEU A 178 -9.09 -9.43 15.86
C LEU A 178 -10.42 -10.13 16.19
N ILE A 179 -10.88 -10.01 17.44
CA ILE A 179 -12.16 -10.59 17.87
C ILE A 179 -13.32 -9.88 17.15
N TYR A 180 -13.28 -8.57 17.05
CA TYR A 180 -14.31 -7.77 16.39
C TYR A 180 -14.47 -8.16 14.91
N ASP A 181 -13.38 -8.18 14.13
CA ASP A 181 -13.42 -8.48 12.71
C ASP A 181 -13.59 -9.99 12.44
N PHE A 182 -13.18 -10.86 13.37
CA PHE A 182 -13.51 -12.27 13.33
C PHE A 182 -15.02 -12.50 13.47
N ILE A 183 -15.69 -11.84 14.43
CA ILE A 183 -17.14 -11.94 14.60
C ILE A 183 -17.85 -11.37 13.37
N LEU A 184 -17.40 -10.23 12.86
CA LEU A 184 -17.93 -9.59 11.67
C LEU A 184 -17.87 -10.51 10.45
N ASN A 185 -16.68 -11.00 10.12
CA ASN A 185 -16.41 -11.69 8.86
C ASN A 185 -16.62 -13.21 8.91
N SER A 186 -16.55 -13.87 10.09
CA SER A 186 -16.76 -15.30 10.24
C SER A 186 -18.14 -15.66 10.73
N LEU A 187 -18.68 -14.92 11.70
CA LEU A 187 -19.95 -15.25 12.33
C LEU A 187 -21.13 -14.48 11.71
N GLY A 188 -20.87 -13.30 11.10
CA GLY A 188 -21.93 -12.47 10.52
C GLY A 188 -22.95 -11.98 11.55
N TRP A 189 -22.50 -11.68 12.80
CA TRP A 189 -23.43 -11.20 13.84
C TRP A 189 -23.94 -9.79 13.58
N TRP A 190 -23.20 -9.02 12.78
CA TRP A 190 -23.62 -7.72 12.27
C TRP A 190 -23.12 -7.50 10.85
N GLU A 191 -23.72 -6.57 10.13
CA GLU A 191 -23.45 -6.28 8.73
C GLU A 191 -22.10 -5.56 8.56
N GLU A 192 -21.25 -6.00 7.62
CA GLU A 192 -19.95 -5.38 7.33
C GLU A 192 -20.12 -3.96 6.78
N VAL A 193 -21.08 -3.74 5.89
CA VAL A 193 -21.27 -2.46 5.22
C VAL A 193 -22.66 -1.89 5.51
N ILE A 194 -22.72 -0.87 6.33
CA ILE A 194 -23.96 -0.11 6.59
C ILE A 194 -24.26 0.75 5.37
N ARG A 195 -25.42 0.54 4.75
CA ARG A 195 -25.90 1.34 3.61
C ARG A 195 -27.14 2.14 3.99
N THR A 196 -27.26 3.37 3.44
CA THR A 196 -28.48 4.16 3.65
C THR A 196 -29.72 3.46 3.11
N THR A 197 -29.58 2.63 2.07
CA THR A 197 -30.65 1.83 1.48
C THR A 197 -31.21 0.73 2.41
N ALA A 198 -30.55 0.38 3.49
CA ALA A 198 -31.09 -0.49 4.54
C ALA A 198 -32.28 0.16 5.29
N PHE A 199 -32.43 1.49 5.20
CA PHE A 199 -33.50 2.25 5.83
C PHE A 199 -34.54 2.69 4.82
N LYS A 200 -35.84 2.64 5.16
CA LYS A 200 -36.94 3.03 4.27
C LYS A 200 -36.76 4.42 3.65
N TRP A 201 -36.33 5.40 4.43
CA TRP A 201 -36.08 6.75 3.93
C TRP A 201 -34.89 6.80 2.94
N GLY A 202 -33.86 6.02 3.18
CA GLY A 202 -32.68 5.96 2.32
C GLY A 202 -32.93 5.18 1.03
N SER A 203 -33.74 4.11 1.07
CA SER A 203 -34.21 3.42 -0.13
C SER A 203 -35.06 4.37 -1.02
N ALA A 204 -36.04 5.08 -0.45
CA ALA A 204 -36.81 6.08 -1.18
C ALA A 204 -35.94 7.21 -1.78
N LEU A 205 -34.91 7.64 -1.06
CA LEU A 205 -33.92 8.62 -1.56
C LEU A 205 -33.14 8.04 -2.74
N ALA A 206 -32.61 6.81 -2.62
CA ALA A 206 -31.85 6.14 -3.67
C ALA A 206 -32.72 5.91 -4.94
N ASP A 207 -33.97 5.54 -4.78
CA ASP A 207 -34.88 5.33 -5.90
C ASP A 207 -35.14 6.64 -6.66
N SER A 208 -35.35 7.75 -5.93
CA SER A 208 -35.70 9.04 -6.53
C SER A 208 -34.52 9.83 -7.08
N THR A 209 -33.37 9.78 -6.39
CA THR A 209 -32.21 10.64 -6.68
C THR A 209 -30.94 9.86 -7.06
N LYS A 210 -30.95 8.53 -6.93
CA LYS A 210 -29.79 7.64 -7.09
C LYS A 210 -28.65 7.94 -6.08
N LEU A 211 -28.95 8.65 -5.00
CA LEU A 211 -28.01 8.91 -3.91
C LEU A 211 -27.99 7.73 -2.93
N ASN A 212 -26.82 7.19 -2.68
CA ASN A 212 -26.60 6.14 -1.70
C ASN A 212 -25.31 6.42 -0.95
N ALA A 213 -25.34 6.34 0.39
CA ALA A 213 -24.16 6.42 1.23
C ALA A 213 -23.92 5.08 1.92
N ALA A 214 -22.65 4.75 2.10
CA ALA A 214 -22.23 3.50 2.71
C ALA A 214 -20.99 3.69 3.60
N VAL A 215 -20.89 2.87 4.65
CA VAL A 215 -19.77 2.85 5.60
C VAL A 215 -19.42 1.39 5.89
N ASP A 216 -18.19 1.00 5.65
CA ASP A 216 -17.63 -0.27 6.10
C ASP A 216 -17.26 -0.18 7.59
N THR A 217 -17.60 -1.20 8.37
CA THR A 217 -17.43 -1.21 9.83
C THR A 217 -16.16 -1.92 10.30
N ASP A 218 -15.27 -2.28 9.38
CA ASP A 218 -13.99 -2.95 9.65
C ASP A 218 -13.09 -2.10 10.56
N ALA A 219 -12.56 -2.73 11.61
CA ALA A 219 -11.70 -2.07 12.59
C ALA A 219 -10.38 -1.60 11.98
N ALA A 220 -9.85 -2.34 11.01
CA ALA A 220 -8.61 -1.97 10.34
C ALA A 220 -8.75 -0.68 9.52
N LEU A 221 -9.88 -0.47 8.85
CA LEU A 221 -10.15 0.76 8.09
C LEU A 221 -10.28 1.99 8.99
N LEU A 222 -10.92 1.84 10.15
CA LEU A 222 -10.98 2.90 11.17
C LEU A 222 -9.59 3.29 11.67
N GLY A 223 -8.75 2.29 11.99
CA GLY A 223 -7.36 2.48 12.41
C GLY A 223 -6.53 3.18 11.32
N LEU A 224 -6.66 2.74 10.07
CA LEU A 224 -5.99 3.35 8.93
C LEU A 224 -6.36 4.83 8.77
N GLY A 225 -7.65 5.17 8.94
CA GLY A 225 -8.13 6.54 8.90
C GLY A 225 -7.48 7.44 9.96
N TYR A 226 -7.25 6.90 11.17
CA TYR A 226 -6.54 7.63 12.23
C TYR A 226 -5.11 8.01 11.81
N PHE A 227 -4.39 7.10 11.16
CA PHE A 227 -3.04 7.36 10.63
C PHE A 227 -3.02 8.34 9.46
N THR A 228 -3.97 8.20 8.55
CA THR A 228 -4.09 9.06 7.36
C THR A 228 -4.26 10.53 7.76
N GLY A 229 -4.90 10.77 8.91
CA GLY A 229 -5.19 12.09 9.42
C GLY A 229 -6.28 12.82 8.63
N LEU A 230 -6.93 13.81 9.27
CA LEU A 230 -8.14 14.45 8.72
C LEU A 230 -7.93 15.06 7.34
N ARG A 231 -6.79 15.71 7.09
CA ARG A 231 -6.57 16.42 5.82
C ARG A 231 -6.64 15.50 4.60
N TYR A 232 -5.89 14.40 4.62
CA TYR A 232 -5.87 13.46 3.50
C TYR A 232 -7.14 12.61 3.45
N ALA A 233 -7.64 12.15 4.59
CA ALA A 233 -8.89 11.41 4.69
C ALA A 233 -10.09 12.22 4.15
N ALA A 234 -10.14 13.53 4.42
CA ALA A 234 -11.19 14.41 3.88
C ALA A 234 -11.07 14.60 2.36
N ILE A 235 -9.87 14.67 1.80
CA ILE A 235 -9.67 14.78 0.34
C ILE A 235 -10.10 13.46 -0.34
N ILE A 236 -9.75 12.31 0.23
CA ILE A 236 -10.19 11.00 -0.26
C ILE A 236 -11.72 10.90 -0.18
N ALA A 237 -12.31 11.25 0.95
CA ALA A 237 -13.76 11.26 1.11
C ALA A 237 -14.46 12.23 0.14
N ALA A 238 -13.87 13.40 -0.12
CA ALA A 238 -14.40 14.33 -1.13
C ALA A 238 -14.43 13.74 -2.54
N GLY A 239 -13.41 12.94 -2.91
CA GLY A 239 -13.41 12.16 -4.16
C GLY A 239 -14.57 11.15 -4.20
N SER A 240 -14.85 10.46 -3.10
CA SER A 240 -15.98 9.54 -3.00
C SER A 240 -17.32 10.27 -3.08
N PHE A 241 -17.48 11.38 -2.38
CA PHE A 241 -18.69 12.19 -2.46
C PHE A 241 -18.92 12.74 -3.87
N PHE A 242 -17.86 13.15 -4.56
CA PHE A 242 -17.91 13.53 -5.96
C PHE A 242 -18.42 12.38 -6.85
N SER A 243 -17.90 11.17 -6.68
CA SER A 243 -18.33 9.99 -7.45
C SER A 243 -19.77 9.64 -7.18
N TRP A 244 -20.14 9.48 -5.91
CA TRP A 244 -21.42 8.89 -5.50
C TRP A 244 -22.57 9.91 -5.47
N PHE A 245 -22.29 11.18 -5.19
CA PHE A 245 -23.33 12.19 -5.07
C PHE A 245 -23.40 13.14 -6.26
N VAL A 246 -22.37 13.14 -7.14
CA VAL A 246 -22.37 14.00 -8.33
C VAL A 246 -22.31 13.17 -9.60
N CYS A 247 -21.26 12.34 -9.80
CA CYS A 247 -21.07 11.64 -11.07
C CYS A 247 -22.16 10.60 -11.32
N ILE A 248 -22.50 9.76 -10.34
CA ILE A 248 -23.53 8.71 -10.53
C ILE A 248 -24.88 9.32 -10.90
N PRO A 249 -25.46 10.27 -10.16
CA PRO A 249 -26.71 10.91 -10.57
C PRO A 249 -26.64 11.56 -11.96
N ILE A 250 -25.53 12.19 -12.31
CA ILE A 250 -25.34 12.78 -13.64
C ILE A 250 -25.40 11.72 -14.74
N VAL A 251 -24.76 10.55 -14.55
CA VAL A 251 -24.81 9.45 -15.53
C VAL A 251 -26.24 8.97 -15.75
N TYR A 252 -27.01 8.77 -14.69
CA TYR A 252 -28.42 8.40 -14.80
C TYR A 252 -29.26 9.48 -15.51
N TYR A 253 -28.98 10.75 -15.24
CA TYR A 253 -29.72 11.87 -15.83
C TYR A 253 -29.40 12.07 -17.32
N LEU A 254 -28.13 11.90 -17.74
CA LEU A 254 -27.71 12.16 -19.12
C LEU A 254 -28.09 11.04 -20.08
N ALA A 255 -28.19 9.81 -19.62
CA ALA A 255 -28.41 8.65 -20.51
C ALA A 255 -29.39 7.61 -19.91
N PRO A 256 -30.60 8.00 -19.48
CA PRO A 256 -31.51 7.09 -18.78
C PRO A 256 -31.94 5.89 -19.62
N GLU A 257 -32.03 6.05 -20.93
CA GLU A 257 -32.46 5.01 -21.89
C GLU A 257 -31.32 4.15 -22.41
N HIS A 258 -30.08 4.47 -22.02
CA HIS A 258 -28.90 3.67 -22.44
C HIS A 258 -29.01 2.24 -21.87
N ILE A 259 -28.83 1.26 -22.76
CA ILE A 259 -29.00 -0.16 -22.39
C ILE A 259 -27.66 -0.72 -21.91
N MET A 260 -27.64 -1.20 -20.68
CA MET A 260 -26.53 -1.95 -20.10
C MET A 260 -26.79 -3.45 -20.18
N GLN A 261 -25.72 -4.23 -20.35
CA GLN A 261 -25.78 -5.69 -20.23
C GLN A 261 -25.48 -6.08 -18.77
N ILE A 262 -26.47 -6.65 -18.08
CA ILE A 262 -26.32 -7.11 -16.70
C ILE A 262 -26.75 -8.56 -16.65
N ASN A 263 -25.83 -9.46 -16.33
CA ASN A 263 -26.07 -10.91 -16.27
C ASN A 263 -26.73 -11.48 -17.54
N GLY A 264 -26.35 -10.95 -18.72
CA GLY A 264 -26.91 -11.36 -20.01
C GLY A 264 -28.29 -10.75 -20.35
N HIS A 265 -28.81 -9.89 -19.51
CA HIS A 265 -30.07 -9.16 -19.75
C HIS A 265 -29.77 -7.70 -20.12
N ALA A 266 -30.55 -7.19 -21.09
CA ALA A 266 -30.50 -5.78 -21.49
C ALA A 266 -31.36 -4.96 -20.50
N VAL A 267 -30.75 -4.11 -19.69
CA VAL A 267 -31.40 -3.31 -18.65
C VAL A 267 -31.19 -1.83 -18.98
N PRO A 268 -32.22 -0.99 -19.00
CA PRO A 268 -32.05 0.45 -19.11
C PRO A 268 -31.21 1.02 -17.96
N LEU A 269 -30.38 2.02 -18.23
CA LEU A 269 -29.54 2.62 -17.22
C LEU A 269 -30.35 3.16 -16.03
N ALA A 270 -31.54 3.70 -16.28
CA ALA A 270 -32.46 4.19 -15.25
C ALA A 270 -32.80 3.13 -14.17
N GLU A 271 -32.82 1.85 -14.56
CA GLU A 271 -33.15 0.69 -13.70
C GLU A 271 -31.90 -0.06 -13.21
N ALA A 272 -30.71 0.27 -13.74
CA ALA A 272 -29.47 -0.40 -13.39
C ALA A 272 -29.08 -0.18 -11.91
N PRO A 273 -28.49 -1.17 -11.22
CA PRO A 273 -27.98 -1.01 -9.87
C PRO A 273 -26.91 0.08 -9.79
N ILE A 274 -26.99 0.94 -8.76
CA ILE A 274 -26.05 2.06 -8.54
C ILE A 274 -24.58 1.59 -8.56
N ARG A 275 -24.28 0.46 -7.90
CA ARG A 275 -22.95 -0.13 -7.87
C ARG A 275 -22.44 -0.50 -9.27
N LYS A 276 -23.31 -1.00 -10.15
CA LYS A 276 -22.93 -1.36 -11.53
C LYS A 276 -22.61 -0.12 -12.35
N VAL A 277 -23.40 0.95 -12.21
CA VAL A 277 -23.13 2.24 -12.86
C VAL A 277 -21.82 2.86 -12.36
N PHE A 278 -21.52 2.75 -11.05
CA PHE A 278 -20.22 3.15 -10.53
C PHE A 278 -19.07 2.37 -11.20
N LEU A 279 -19.18 1.04 -11.28
CA LEU A 279 -18.11 0.19 -11.83
C LEU A 279 -17.89 0.42 -13.32
N ASP A 280 -18.94 0.55 -14.11
CA ASP A 280 -18.84 0.59 -15.59
C ASP A 280 -18.60 2.01 -16.14
N TYR A 281 -18.88 3.08 -15.38
CA TYR A 281 -18.71 4.47 -15.84
C TYR A 281 -17.84 5.30 -14.92
N VAL A 282 -18.30 5.55 -13.69
CA VAL A 282 -17.68 6.55 -12.81
C VAL A 282 -16.27 6.14 -12.38
N ARG A 283 -16.05 4.87 -12.15
CA ARG A 283 -14.73 4.31 -11.82
C ARG A 283 -13.69 4.57 -12.89
N HIS A 284 -14.08 4.59 -14.18
CA HIS A 284 -13.17 4.90 -15.28
C HIS A 284 -12.69 6.36 -15.26
N ILE A 285 -13.51 7.29 -14.76
CA ILE A 285 -13.07 8.66 -14.49
C ILE A 285 -11.96 8.65 -13.42
N GLY A 286 -12.16 7.89 -12.34
CA GLY A 286 -11.16 7.70 -11.30
C GLY A 286 -9.83 7.12 -11.80
N ILE A 287 -9.89 6.13 -12.71
CA ILE A 287 -8.70 5.56 -13.38
C ILE A 287 -7.93 6.64 -14.16
N GLY A 288 -8.65 7.46 -14.95
CA GLY A 288 -8.05 8.56 -15.70
C GLY A 288 -7.40 9.61 -14.79
N MET A 289 -8.05 9.92 -13.64
CA MET A 289 -7.47 10.80 -12.62
C MET A 289 -6.18 10.21 -12.02
N LEU A 290 -6.17 8.91 -11.69
CA LEU A 290 -5.00 8.22 -11.13
C LEU A 290 -3.82 8.23 -12.10
N ALA A 291 -4.07 7.93 -13.37
CA ALA A 291 -3.07 7.95 -14.42
C ALA A 291 -2.42 9.34 -14.56
N MET A 292 -3.24 10.39 -14.63
CA MET A 292 -2.75 11.76 -14.74
C MET A 292 -2.06 12.24 -13.47
N ALA A 293 -2.55 11.86 -12.29
CA ALA A 293 -1.88 12.15 -11.02
C ALA A 293 -0.48 11.52 -10.96
N GLY A 294 -0.31 10.32 -11.49
CA GLY A 294 1.00 9.67 -11.66
C GLY A 294 1.93 10.47 -12.57
N ILE A 295 1.43 10.92 -13.73
CA ILE A 295 2.20 11.77 -14.67
C ILE A 295 2.60 13.09 -14.03
N ILE A 296 1.67 13.76 -13.33
CA ILE A 296 1.94 15.00 -12.59
C ILE A 296 3.01 14.77 -11.51
N GLY A 297 2.94 13.64 -10.80
CA GLY A 297 3.97 13.25 -9.81
C GLY A 297 5.35 13.13 -10.44
N LEU A 298 5.45 12.45 -11.59
CA LEU A 298 6.70 12.33 -12.36
C LEU A 298 7.25 13.70 -12.80
N LEU A 299 6.39 14.56 -13.34
CA LEU A 299 6.79 15.90 -13.81
C LEU A 299 7.27 16.78 -12.64
N ASN A 300 6.58 16.76 -11.51
CA ASN A 300 6.98 17.51 -10.31
C ASN A 300 8.33 17.06 -9.76
N MET A 301 8.67 15.77 -9.89
CA MET A 301 9.92 15.18 -9.42
C MET A 301 11.04 15.19 -10.47
N SER A 302 10.78 15.63 -11.70
CA SER A 302 11.70 15.52 -12.84
C SER A 302 13.09 16.13 -12.57
N LYS A 303 13.17 17.28 -11.91
CA LYS A 303 14.44 17.95 -11.55
C LYS A 303 15.23 17.13 -10.51
N VAL A 304 14.54 16.55 -9.53
CA VAL A 304 15.14 15.68 -8.51
C VAL A 304 15.67 14.42 -9.16
N VAL A 305 14.85 13.76 -9.98
CA VAL A 305 15.23 12.58 -10.75
C VAL A 305 16.47 12.86 -11.61
N ALA A 306 16.48 13.96 -12.35
CA ALA A 306 17.62 14.32 -13.20
C ALA A 306 18.92 14.54 -12.38
N SER A 307 18.83 15.18 -11.22
CA SER A 307 19.98 15.39 -10.33
C SER A 307 20.50 14.08 -9.73
N VAL A 308 19.61 13.20 -9.28
CA VAL A 308 19.96 11.91 -8.69
C VAL A 308 20.59 10.99 -9.74
N VAL A 309 19.98 10.90 -10.93
CA VAL A 309 20.50 10.11 -12.05
C VAL A 309 21.90 10.60 -12.45
N LYS A 310 22.08 11.92 -12.59
CA LYS A 310 23.40 12.50 -12.93
C LYS A 310 24.44 12.14 -11.88
N ASN A 311 24.12 12.25 -10.60
CA ASN A 311 25.07 11.95 -9.52
C ASN A 311 25.38 10.45 -9.45
N ALA A 312 24.38 9.57 -9.58
CA ALA A 312 24.57 8.13 -9.60
C ALA A 312 25.45 7.68 -10.77
N VAL A 313 25.24 8.23 -11.97
CA VAL A 313 26.08 7.95 -13.14
C VAL A 313 27.51 8.42 -12.91
N LEU A 314 27.72 9.62 -12.37
CA LEU A 314 29.03 10.15 -12.05
C LEU A 314 29.74 9.30 -10.99
N ASP A 315 29.06 8.80 -9.97
CA ASP A 315 29.63 7.94 -8.92
C ASP A 315 30.02 6.55 -9.45
N ILE A 316 29.25 5.98 -10.39
CA ILE A 316 29.61 4.71 -11.05
C ILE A 316 30.92 4.85 -11.86
N PHE A 317 31.10 5.99 -12.51
CA PHE A 317 32.30 6.25 -13.34
C PHE A 317 33.46 6.87 -12.53
N SER A 318 33.22 7.40 -11.33
CA SER A 318 34.28 7.87 -10.46
C SER A 318 34.88 6.68 -9.70
N SER A 319 36.11 6.28 -10.06
CA SER A 319 36.91 5.31 -9.30
C SER A 319 37.31 5.91 -7.95
N LYS A 320 36.37 6.13 -7.05
CA LYS A 320 36.70 6.48 -5.65
C LYS A 320 37.24 5.21 -4.99
N THR A 321 38.54 5.23 -4.67
CA THR A 321 39.20 4.24 -3.82
C THR A 321 38.36 4.01 -2.57
N VAL A 322 38.09 2.74 -2.26
CA VAL A 322 37.35 2.33 -1.05
C VAL A 322 38.14 2.87 0.15
N ASP A 323 37.61 3.86 0.83
CA ASP A 323 38.19 4.42 2.04
C ASP A 323 38.22 3.32 3.11
N VAL A 324 39.41 2.89 3.51
CA VAL A 324 39.62 1.76 4.44
C VAL A 324 39.11 2.06 5.86
N ASN A 325 38.76 3.33 6.15
CA ASN A 325 38.34 3.82 7.47
C ASN A 325 36.85 4.17 7.58
N LEU A 326 35.98 3.57 6.77
CA LEU A 326 34.53 3.81 6.87
C LEU A 326 33.99 3.32 8.22
N LEU A 327 33.22 4.20 8.87
CA LEU A 327 32.47 3.84 10.07
C LEU A 327 31.46 2.71 9.75
N ARG A 328 31.10 1.92 10.75
CA ARG A 328 30.13 0.83 10.62
C ARG A 328 28.82 1.28 9.95
N THR A 329 28.34 2.47 10.30
CA THR A 329 27.12 3.10 9.79
C THR A 329 27.22 3.62 8.34
N GLN A 330 28.39 3.60 7.75
CA GLN A 330 28.65 4.04 6.37
C GLN A 330 28.95 2.87 5.42
N ARG A 331 28.93 1.64 5.94
CA ARG A 331 29.24 0.44 5.14
C ARG A 331 27.98 -0.08 4.47
N ASP A 332 28.02 -0.14 3.13
CA ASP A 332 27.00 -0.72 2.26
C ASP A 332 27.49 -1.99 1.57
N ILE A 333 26.62 -2.67 0.83
CA ILE A 333 27.00 -3.70 -0.13
C ILE A 333 27.93 -3.07 -1.18
N PRO A 334 29.04 -3.73 -1.56
CA PRO A 334 29.98 -3.19 -2.55
C PRO A 334 29.30 -2.83 -3.88
N THR A 335 29.61 -1.67 -4.45
CA THR A 335 28.99 -1.14 -5.68
C THR A 335 29.11 -2.12 -6.87
N SER A 336 30.21 -2.88 -6.94
CA SER A 336 30.39 -3.92 -7.98
C SER A 336 29.32 -5.02 -7.88
N TRP A 337 28.95 -5.43 -6.67
CA TRP A 337 27.89 -6.42 -6.44
C TRP A 337 26.51 -5.86 -6.76
N ILE A 338 26.28 -4.57 -6.48
CA ILE A 338 25.03 -3.87 -6.82
C ILE A 338 24.86 -3.85 -8.35
N GLY A 339 25.88 -3.40 -9.10
CA GLY A 339 25.84 -3.36 -10.56
C GLY A 339 25.65 -4.74 -11.19
N ALA A 340 26.39 -5.74 -10.72
CA ALA A 340 26.23 -7.12 -11.18
C ALA A 340 24.85 -7.69 -10.86
N GLY A 341 24.31 -7.40 -9.68
CA GLY A 341 22.97 -7.84 -9.27
C GLY A 341 21.85 -7.19 -10.07
N ILE A 342 21.95 -5.90 -10.37
CA ILE A 342 20.99 -5.19 -11.24
C ILE A 342 20.95 -5.85 -12.63
N LEU A 343 22.12 -6.06 -13.22
CA LEU A 343 22.24 -6.72 -14.52
C LEU A 343 21.69 -8.15 -14.46
N LEU A 344 22.03 -8.90 -13.42
CA LEU A 344 21.56 -10.28 -13.25
C LEU A 344 20.04 -10.35 -13.13
N CYS A 345 19.40 -9.54 -12.28
CA CYS A 345 17.94 -9.54 -12.12
C CYS A 345 17.23 -9.18 -13.42
N THR A 346 17.71 -8.16 -14.15
CA THR A 346 17.09 -7.74 -15.40
C THR A 346 17.30 -8.76 -16.53
N VAL A 347 18.47 -9.40 -16.62
CA VAL A 347 18.73 -10.47 -17.60
C VAL A 347 17.93 -11.73 -17.28
N LEU A 348 17.83 -12.12 -16.00
CA LEU A 348 17.00 -13.26 -15.59
C LEU A 348 15.52 -13.00 -15.89
N PHE A 349 15.03 -11.79 -15.68
CA PHE A 349 13.67 -11.43 -16.07
C PHE A 349 13.48 -11.46 -17.58
N ALA A 350 14.44 -10.96 -18.36
CA ALA A 350 14.39 -11.03 -19.83
C ALA A 350 14.40 -12.49 -20.34
N ALA A 351 15.19 -13.35 -19.73
CA ALA A 351 15.17 -14.78 -20.03
C ALA A 351 13.82 -15.42 -19.68
N TYR A 352 13.30 -15.15 -18.47
CA TYR A 352 11.95 -15.59 -18.07
C TYR A 352 10.89 -15.12 -19.07
N PHE A 353 10.92 -13.84 -19.46
CA PHE A 353 10.00 -13.26 -20.42
C PHE A 353 10.11 -13.93 -21.79
N HIS A 354 11.33 -14.19 -22.26
CA HIS A 354 11.59 -14.84 -23.53
C HIS A 354 11.00 -16.24 -23.59
N PHE A 355 11.27 -17.07 -22.59
CA PHE A 355 10.83 -18.46 -22.59
C PHE A 355 9.34 -18.65 -22.29
N MET A 356 8.70 -17.68 -21.63
CA MET A 356 7.30 -17.81 -21.24
C MET A 356 6.32 -17.11 -22.19
N TYR A 357 6.70 -15.98 -22.79
CA TYR A 357 5.75 -15.11 -23.48
C TYR A 357 6.21 -14.66 -24.87
N ALA A 358 7.51 -14.49 -25.11
CA ALA A 358 7.98 -13.90 -26.36
C ALA A 358 8.04 -14.91 -27.50
N GLU A 359 7.52 -14.53 -28.67
CA GLU A 359 7.64 -15.28 -29.91
C GLU A 359 8.89 -14.86 -30.71
N SER A 360 9.43 -13.69 -30.42
CA SER A 360 10.60 -13.14 -31.09
C SER A 360 11.59 -12.52 -30.11
N PHE A 361 12.87 -12.51 -30.49
CA PHE A 361 13.92 -11.85 -29.71
C PHE A 361 13.70 -10.32 -29.63
N GLY A 362 13.06 -9.72 -30.63
CA GLY A 362 12.68 -8.30 -30.64
C GLY A 362 11.74 -7.94 -29.48
N GLN A 363 10.72 -8.77 -29.21
CA GLN A 363 9.81 -8.59 -28.07
C GLN A 363 10.54 -8.67 -26.73
N THR A 364 11.50 -9.57 -26.62
CA THR A 364 12.35 -9.71 -25.40
C THR A 364 13.20 -8.45 -25.18
N ILE A 365 13.81 -7.91 -26.23
CA ILE A 365 14.60 -6.67 -26.13
C ILE A 365 13.73 -5.51 -25.68
N VAL A 366 12.53 -5.37 -26.24
CA VAL A 366 11.57 -4.32 -25.85
C VAL A 366 11.20 -4.46 -24.38
N ALA A 367 10.85 -5.65 -23.94
CA ALA A 367 10.52 -5.92 -22.53
C ALA A 367 11.70 -5.63 -21.60
N PHE A 368 12.92 -6.06 -21.97
CA PHE A 368 14.15 -5.80 -21.20
C PHE A 368 14.40 -4.31 -21.04
N LEU A 369 14.32 -3.53 -22.12
CA LEU A 369 14.55 -2.09 -22.09
C LEU A 369 13.50 -1.36 -21.25
N ILE A 370 12.22 -1.73 -21.38
CA ILE A 370 11.15 -1.14 -20.57
C ILE A 370 11.39 -1.43 -19.09
N VAL A 371 11.63 -2.69 -18.74
CA VAL A 371 11.84 -3.09 -17.34
C VAL A 371 13.05 -2.39 -16.75
N LEU A 372 14.17 -2.32 -17.45
CA LEU A 372 15.39 -1.67 -16.98
C LEU A 372 15.16 -0.16 -16.76
N ILE A 373 14.64 0.52 -17.78
CA ILE A 373 14.46 1.99 -17.75
C ILE A 373 13.39 2.38 -16.72
N MET A 374 12.22 1.73 -16.78
CA MET A 374 11.10 2.09 -15.91
C MET A 374 11.40 1.73 -14.44
N SER A 375 12.02 0.58 -14.16
CA SER A 375 12.42 0.24 -12.79
C SER A 375 13.35 1.27 -12.21
N PHE A 376 14.35 1.72 -12.96
CA PHE A 376 15.31 2.72 -12.52
C PHE A 376 14.64 4.08 -12.28
N LEU A 377 13.95 4.62 -13.28
CA LEU A 377 13.33 5.95 -13.22
C LEU A 377 12.23 6.01 -12.14
N LEU A 378 11.34 5.04 -12.13
CA LEU A 378 10.20 5.04 -11.20
C LEU A 378 10.63 4.73 -9.76
N SER A 379 11.72 3.99 -9.54
CA SER A 379 12.28 3.81 -8.20
C SER A 379 12.80 5.12 -7.61
N VAL A 380 13.49 5.96 -8.39
CA VAL A 380 13.93 7.29 -7.91
C VAL A 380 12.73 8.16 -7.53
N VAL A 381 11.65 8.12 -8.33
CA VAL A 381 10.43 8.86 -8.03
C VAL A 381 9.74 8.31 -6.78
N GLY A 382 9.64 6.98 -6.66
CA GLY A 382 9.08 6.30 -5.49
C GLY A 382 9.82 6.67 -4.20
N ILE A 383 11.15 6.56 -4.21
CA ILE A 383 12.02 6.99 -3.10
C ILE A 383 11.77 8.45 -2.74
N SER A 384 11.77 9.34 -3.74
CA SER A 384 11.56 10.78 -3.52
C SER A 384 10.19 11.08 -2.93
N SER A 385 9.15 10.40 -3.40
CA SER A 385 7.79 10.56 -2.87
C SER A 385 7.70 10.16 -1.41
N ILE A 386 8.18 8.97 -1.07
CA ILE A 386 8.21 8.48 0.32
C ILE A 386 9.05 9.39 1.20
N ALA A 387 10.19 9.87 0.69
CA ALA A 387 11.07 10.77 1.42
C ALA A 387 10.39 12.10 1.79
N TYR A 388 9.47 12.61 0.96
CA TYR A 388 8.73 13.85 1.23
C TYR A 388 7.39 13.62 1.93
N THR A 389 6.63 12.63 1.51
CA THR A 389 5.21 12.48 1.92
C THR A 389 4.97 11.31 2.88
N GLY A 390 5.92 10.36 2.95
CA GLY A 390 5.73 9.11 3.68
C GLY A 390 4.79 8.12 3.00
N THR A 391 4.33 8.41 1.77
CA THR A 391 3.38 7.55 1.05
C THR A 391 3.94 7.11 -0.30
N GLU A 392 3.61 5.88 -0.69
CA GLU A 392 3.98 5.34 -1.99
C GLU A 392 3.06 5.87 -3.10
N PRO A 393 3.59 6.42 -4.20
CA PRO A 393 2.80 6.82 -5.36
C PRO A 393 2.60 5.64 -6.34
N VAL A 394 2.79 4.39 -5.90
CA VAL A 394 2.77 3.19 -6.76
C VAL A 394 1.49 3.14 -7.60
N SER A 395 0.33 3.39 -6.99
CA SER A 395 -0.97 3.29 -7.65
C SER A 395 -1.10 4.13 -8.94
N GLY A 396 -0.58 5.36 -8.96
CA GLY A 396 -0.64 6.22 -10.14
C GLY A 396 0.48 5.94 -11.15
N MET A 397 1.71 5.73 -10.67
CA MET A 397 2.87 5.48 -11.53
C MET A 397 2.77 4.16 -12.28
N THR A 398 2.16 3.15 -11.69
CA THR A 398 1.99 1.83 -12.31
C THR A 398 1.01 1.87 -13.48
N ILE A 399 -0.05 2.67 -13.41
CA ILE A 399 -0.96 2.86 -14.55
C ILE A 399 -0.21 3.45 -15.75
N PHE A 400 0.59 4.50 -15.53
CA PHE A 400 1.41 5.09 -16.57
C PHE A 400 2.38 4.07 -17.19
N MET A 401 3.07 3.29 -16.37
CA MET A 401 3.99 2.25 -16.81
C MET A 401 3.29 1.16 -17.63
N ILE A 402 2.09 0.73 -17.20
CA ILE A 402 1.29 -0.27 -17.93
C ILE A 402 0.90 0.24 -19.32
N ILE A 403 0.46 1.48 -19.43
CA ILE A 403 0.11 2.07 -20.73
C ILE A 403 1.33 2.04 -21.67
N ILE A 404 2.50 2.45 -21.19
CA ILE A 404 3.74 2.41 -21.99
C ILE A 404 4.09 0.97 -22.37
N SER A 405 4.05 0.04 -21.43
CA SER A 405 4.37 -1.36 -21.68
C SER A 405 3.43 -1.98 -22.70
N ALA A 406 2.12 -1.72 -22.58
CA ALA A 406 1.11 -2.21 -23.50
C ALA A 406 1.31 -1.64 -24.92
N VAL A 407 1.52 -0.33 -25.05
CA VAL A 407 1.78 0.31 -26.37
C VAL A 407 3.04 -0.27 -27.01
N CYS A 408 4.14 -0.37 -26.27
CA CYS A 408 5.40 -0.85 -26.83
C CYS A 408 5.35 -2.34 -27.22
N LEU A 409 4.70 -3.19 -26.40
CA LEU A 409 4.55 -4.61 -26.73
C LEU A 409 3.59 -4.83 -27.89
N THR A 410 2.48 -4.07 -27.97
CA THR A 410 1.59 -4.09 -29.14
C THR A 410 2.32 -3.68 -30.40
N ALA A 411 3.13 -2.62 -30.34
CA ALA A 411 3.98 -2.19 -31.46
C ALA A 411 5.04 -3.24 -31.87
N ALA A 412 5.48 -4.07 -30.90
CA ALA A 412 6.36 -5.22 -31.15
C ALA A 412 5.61 -6.47 -31.65
N GLY A 413 4.30 -6.37 -31.89
CA GLY A 413 3.47 -7.47 -32.41
C GLY A 413 2.96 -8.45 -31.35
N MET A 414 3.06 -8.11 -30.06
CA MET A 414 2.53 -8.94 -28.96
C MET A 414 1.13 -8.45 -28.57
N THR A 415 0.11 -9.27 -28.82
CA THR A 415 -1.31 -8.93 -28.57
C THR A 415 -2.08 -10.10 -27.97
N GLY A 416 -3.36 -9.90 -27.65
CA GLY A 416 -4.25 -10.94 -27.12
C GLY A 416 -3.90 -11.38 -25.71
N LYS A 417 -4.32 -12.60 -25.34
CA LYS A 417 -4.17 -13.17 -23.98
C LYS A 417 -2.70 -13.20 -23.53
N VAL A 418 -1.79 -13.63 -24.40
CA VAL A 418 -0.35 -13.69 -24.08
C VAL A 418 0.20 -12.29 -23.80
N GLY A 419 -0.17 -11.30 -24.61
CA GLY A 419 0.22 -9.90 -24.40
C GLY A 419 -0.31 -9.33 -23.09
N MET A 420 -1.56 -9.64 -22.72
CA MET A 420 -2.16 -9.25 -21.44
C MET A 420 -1.35 -9.78 -20.25
N ILE A 421 -1.03 -11.08 -20.25
CA ILE A 421 -0.25 -11.71 -19.20
C ILE A 421 1.18 -11.12 -19.16
N ALA A 422 1.81 -10.95 -20.31
CA ALA A 422 3.16 -10.40 -20.43
C ALA A 422 3.27 -8.99 -19.83
N VAL A 423 2.35 -8.07 -20.18
CA VAL A 423 2.29 -6.73 -19.58
C VAL A 423 2.08 -6.81 -18.08
N LEU A 424 1.22 -7.71 -17.61
CA LEU A 424 0.93 -7.87 -16.18
C LEU A 424 2.16 -8.36 -15.40
N MET A 425 2.94 -9.29 -15.94
CA MET A 425 4.17 -9.79 -15.31
C MET A 425 5.27 -8.73 -15.28
N MET A 426 5.39 -7.92 -16.35
CA MET A 426 6.27 -6.75 -16.33
C MET A 426 5.84 -5.75 -15.27
N ALA A 427 4.53 -5.51 -15.15
CA ALA A 427 3.96 -4.61 -14.15
C ALA A 427 4.22 -5.11 -12.73
N SER A 428 4.07 -6.42 -12.48
CA SER A 428 4.37 -7.05 -11.19
C SER A 428 5.85 -6.88 -10.81
N PHE A 429 6.76 -7.07 -11.77
CA PHE A 429 8.19 -6.86 -11.56
C PHE A 429 8.50 -5.40 -11.20
N ILE A 430 8.08 -4.45 -12.05
CA ILE A 430 8.39 -3.01 -11.87
C ILE A 430 7.69 -2.48 -10.61
N GLY A 431 6.44 -2.85 -10.37
CA GLY A 431 5.67 -2.43 -9.20
C GLY A 431 6.32 -2.88 -7.89
N THR A 432 6.80 -4.14 -7.83
CA THR A 432 7.57 -4.64 -6.67
C THR A 432 8.87 -3.86 -6.51
N THR A 433 9.56 -3.56 -7.62
CA THR A 433 10.82 -2.81 -7.57
C THR A 433 10.63 -1.40 -6.98
N ILE A 434 9.57 -0.70 -7.38
CA ILE A 434 9.25 0.65 -6.89
C ILE A 434 8.89 0.62 -5.41
N GLY A 435 7.98 -0.27 -5.00
CA GLY A 435 7.54 -0.42 -3.61
C GLY A 435 8.71 -0.77 -2.69
N MET A 436 9.53 -1.74 -3.10
CA MET A 436 10.71 -2.14 -2.34
C MET A 436 11.73 -1.00 -2.24
N ALA A 437 12.08 -0.33 -3.34
CA ALA A 437 13.09 0.73 -3.34
C ALA A 437 12.64 1.91 -2.46
N GLY A 438 11.38 2.29 -2.52
CA GLY A 438 10.83 3.40 -1.76
C GLY A 438 10.79 3.13 -0.26
N ASN A 439 10.12 2.05 0.14
CA ASN A 439 9.93 1.72 1.56
C ASN A 439 11.23 1.34 2.25
N PHE A 440 12.09 0.55 1.59
CA PHE A 440 13.37 0.19 2.16
C PHE A 440 14.30 1.41 2.37
N MET A 441 14.15 2.47 1.57
CA MET A 441 14.86 3.73 1.83
C MET A 441 14.45 4.37 3.17
N SER A 442 13.19 4.25 3.57
CA SER A 442 12.74 4.68 4.91
C SER A 442 13.38 3.86 6.02
N GLU A 443 13.58 2.54 5.81
CA GLU A 443 14.30 1.68 6.75
C GLU A 443 15.78 2.08 6.89
N LEU A 444 16.42 2.39 5.77
CA LEU A 444 17.81 2.88 5.80
C LEU A 444 17.92 4.25 6.46
N LYS A 445 16.84 5.07 6.43
CA LYS A 445 16.76 6.29 7.24
C LYS A 445 16.63 5.97 8.73
N VAL A 446 15.86 4.95 9.11
CA VAL A 446 15.81 4.45 10.50
C VAL A 446 17.19 3.99 10.94
N ALA A 447 17.91 3.23 10.10
CA ALA A 447 19.29 2.81 10.38
C ALA A 447 20.21 4.00 10.66
N HIS A 448 20.14 5.05 9.84
CA HIS A 448 20.93 6.26 10.00
C HIS A 448 20.62 6.98 11.32
N MET A 449 19.33 7.10 11.68
CA MET A 449 18.90 7.77 12.92
C MET A 449 19.23 6.96 14.19
N THR A 450 19.17 5.63 14.11
CA THR A 450 19.42 4.75 15.26
C THR A 450 20.89 4.36 15.40
N GLY A 451 21.69 4.52 14.35
CA GLY A 451 23.08 4.11 14.29
C GLY A 451 23.27 2.61 13.97
N ALA A 452 22.28 1.94 13.39
CA ALA A 452 22.39 0.55 12.95
C ALA A 452 23.29 0.41 11.71
N THR A 453 23.76 -0.81 11.41
CA THR A 453 24.65 -1.10 10.28
C THR A 453 23.85 -1.32 8.99
N PRO A 454 23.89 -0.40 7.99
CA PRO A 454 23.08 -0.52 6.77
C PRO A 454 23.36 -1.82 6.01
N LYS A 455 24.63 -2.19 5.83
CA LYS A 455 25.03 -3.41 5.11
C LYS A 455 24.34 -4.68 5.63
N LYS A 456 24.15 -4.80 6.95
CA LYS A 456 23.47 -5.95 7.55
C LYS A 456 21.98 -5.91 7.24
N MET A 457 21.36 -4.74 7.29
CA MET A 457 19.95 -4.57 6.90
C MET A 457 19.75 -4.90 5.43
N GLU A 458 20.60 -4.39 4.54
CA GLU A 458 20.56 -4.64 3.09
C GLU A 458 20.62 -6.14 2.75
N GLN A 459 21.53 -6.87 3.38
CA GLN A 459 21.70 -8.31 3.15
C GLN A 459 20.46 -9.11 3.59
N TRP A 460 19.94 -8.82 4.77
CA TRP A 460 18.79 -9.53 5.32
C TRP A 460 17.47 -9.07 4.72
N GLN A 461 17.41 -7.85 4.18
CA GLN A 461 16.28 -7.40 3.37
C GLN A 461 16.10 -8.25 2.12
N ILE A 462 17.19 -8.65 1.43
CA ILE A 462 17.11 -9.56 0.28
C ILE A 462 16.48 -10.90 0.69
N VAL A 463 16.90 -11.48 1.83
CA VAL A 463 16.34 -12.74 2.34
C VAL A 463 14.86 -12.60 2.68
N GLY A 464 14.49 -11.54 3.41
CA GLY A 464 13.10 -11.22 3.74
C GLY A 464 12.25 -11.03 2.48
N THR A 465 12.78 -10.31 1.49
CA THR A 465 12.12 -10.08 0.20
C THR A 465 11.76 -11.37 -0.53
N ILE A 466 12.69 -12.32 -0.62
CA ILE A 466 12.44 -13.61 -1.29
C ILE A 466 11.33 -14.37 -0.57
N LEU A 467 11.38 -14.44 0.76
CA LEU A 467 10.33 -15.08 1.55
C LEU A 467 8.96 -14.42 1.33
N CYS A 468 8.90 -13.09 1.48
CA CYS A 468 7.65 -12.35 1.36
C CYS A 468 7.08 -12.35 -0.06
N ALA A 469 7.94 -12.39 -1.09
CA ALA A 469 7.50 -12.52 -2.49
C ALA A 469 6.78 -13.85 -2.73
N VAL A 470 7.32 -14.96 -2.22
CA VAL A 470 6.68 -16.27 -2.29
C VAL A 470 5.38 -16.30 -1.49
N LEU A 471 5.40 -15.76 -0.26
CA LEU A 471 4.22 -15.72 0.59
C LEU A 471 3.12 -14.83 0.00
N SER A 472 3.46 -13.69 -0.61
CA SER A 472 2.47 -12.78 -1.19
C SER A 472 1.66 -13.43 -2.31
N VAL A 473 2.28 -14.22 -3.17
CA VAL A 473 1.57 -15.02 -4.20
C VAL A 473 0.66 -16.05 -3.54
N GLY A 474 1.15 -16.76 -2.52
CA GLY A 474 0.36 -17.73 -1.78
C GLY A 474 -0.86 -17.11 -1.12
N VAL A 475 -0.68 -15.95 -0.48
CA VAL A 475 -1.79 -15.18 0.14
C VAL A 475 -2.80 -14.72 -0.89
N MET A 476 -2.35 -14.23 -2.04
CA MET A 476 -3.24 -13.80 -3.12
C MET A 476 -4.10 -14.96 -3.64
N ILE A 477 -3.52 -16.14 -3.85
CA ILE A 477 -4.25 -17.34 -4.25
C ILE A 477 -5.23 -17.75 -3.15
N LEU A 478 -4.79 -17.82 -1.90
CA LEU A 478 -5.63 -18.15 -0.76
C LEU A 478 -6.85 -17.24 -0.65
N LEU A 479 -6.66 -15.93 -0.83
CA LEU A 479 -7.74 -14.95 -0.78
C LEU A 479 -8.66 -15.03 -2.01
N ASN A 480 -8.12 -15.40 -3.19
CA ASN A 480 -8.94 -15.71 -4.35
C ASN A 480 -9.85 -16.93 -4.10
N ASP A 481 -9.31 -17.99 -3.50
CA ASP A 481 -10.06 -19.21 -3.23
C ASP A 481 -11.14 -19.00 -2.13
N ALA A 482 -10.87 -18.06 -1.19
CA ALA A 482 -11.81 -17.74 -0.10
C ALA A 482 -12.94 -16.81 -0.52
N TYR A 483 -12.64 -15.77 -1.30
CA TYR A 483 -13.57 -14.67 -1.60
C TYR A 483 -13.79 -14.47 -3.10
N GLY A 484 -12.82 -14.85 -3.96
CA GLY A 484 -12.78 -14.45 -5.35
C GLY A 484 -12.49 -12.96 -5.56
N PHE A 485 -12.31 -12.57 -6.83
CA PHE A 485 -12.13 -11.16 -7.24
C PHE A 485 -13.24 -10.68 -8.18
N VAL A 486 -14.22 -11.54 -8.48
CA VAL A 486 -15.37 -11.26 -9.33
C VAL A 486 -16.64 -11.75 -8.64
N GLY A 487 -17.67 -10.91 -8.57
CA GLY A 487 -18.95 -11.23 -7.94
C GLY A 487 -19.37 -10.23 -6.87
N ASP A 488 -20.55 -10.42 -6.29
CA ASP A 488 -21.14 -9.45 -5.35
C ASP A 488 -20.46 -9.41 -3.98
N HIS A 489 -19.88 -10.54 -3.54
CA HIS A 489 -19.18 -10.68 -2.26
C HIS A 489 -17.65 -10.83 -2.42
N ALA A 490 -17.14 -10.58 -3.64
CA ALA A 490 -15.73 -10.67 -3.93
C ALA A 490 -14.91 -9.56 -3.29
N LEU A 491 -13.62 -9.84 -3.01
CA LEU A 491 -12.69 -8.78 -2.63
C LEU A 491 -12.56 -7.77 -3.77
N ASN A 492 -12.58 -6.49 -3.40
CA ASN A 492 -12.65 -5.40 -4.38
C ASN A 492 -11.44 -5.36 -5.33
N ALA A 493 -10.24 -5.81 -4.90
CA ALA A 493 -8.98 -5.80 -5.65
C ALA A 493 -8.86 -4.57 -6.58
N PRO A 494 -8.96 -3.33 -6.05
CA PRO A 494 -9.19 -2.15 -6.86
C PRO A 494 -8.11 -1.95 -7.90
N GLN A 495 -6.84 -2.05 -7.53
CA GLN A 495 -5.72 -1.84 -8.46
C GLN A 495 -5.74 -2.85 -9.60
N ALA A 496 -5.94 -4.14 -9.30
CA ALA A 496 -6.01 -5.18 -10.33
C ALA A 496 -7.17 -4.96 -11.31
N ASN A 497 -8.32 -4.51 -10.81
CA ASN A 497 -9.45 -4.14 -11.66
C ASN A 497 -9.13 -2.95 -12.58
N ALA A 498 -8.40 -1.93 -12.07
CA ALA A 498 -7.95 -0.81 -12.92
C ALA A 498 -6.99 -1.28 -14.00
N MET A 499 -6.04 -2.14 -13.64
CA MET A 499 -5.07 -2.71 -14.57
C MET A 499 -5.76 -3.56 -15.63
N ALA A 500 -6.70 -4.41 -15.23
CA ALA A 500 -7.49 -5.22 -16.13
C ALA A 500 -8.26 -4.36 -17.15
N ALA A 501 -8.93 -3.32 -16.69
CA ALA A 501 -9.71 -2.41 -17.51
C ALA A 501 -8.87 -1.62 -18.54
N ILE A 502 -7.58 -1.45 -18.30
CA ILE A 502 -6.67 -0.76 -19.22
C ILE A 502 -5.99 -1.74 -20.17
N ILE A 503 -5.44 -2.84 -19.64
CA ILE A 503 -4.62 -3.78 -20.40
C ILE A 503 -5.48 -4.52 -21.45
N GLU A 504 -6.66 -4.99 -21.04
CA GLU A 504 -7.51 -5.82 -21.90
C GLU A 504 -7.85 -5.14 -23.23
N PRO A 505 -8.47 -3.94 -23.28
CA PRO A 505 -8.80 -3.31 -24.56
C PRO A 505 -7.56 -2.91 -25.37
N MET A 506 -6.43 -2.58 -24.73
CA MET A 506 -5.20 -2.23 -25.43
C MET A 506 -4.56 -3.45 -26.12
N MET A 507 -4.70 -4.64 -25.54
CA MET A 507 -4.09 -5.86 -26.05
C MET A 507 -5.01 -6.65 -27.00
N THR A 508 -6.33 -6.51 -26.85
CA THR A 508 -7.32 -7.23 -27.67
C THR A 508 -7.89 -6.40 -28.82
N GLY A 509 -7.54 -5.11 -28.90
CA GLY A 509 -8.12 -4.18 -29.88
C GLY A 509 -9.55 -3.77 -29.55
N GLY A 510 -10.01 -4.01 -28.32
CA GLY A 510 -11.32 -3.59 -27.84
C GLY A 510 -11.45 -2.08 -27.66
N SER A 511 -12.68 -1.59 -27.52
CA SER A 511 -12.96 -0.18 -27.24
C SER A 511 -12.75 0.11 -25.75
N ALA A 512 -11.66 0.79 -25.40
CA ALA A 512 -11.49 1.35 -24.06
C ALA A 512 -12.39 2.59 -23.86
N GLN A 513 -12.76 2.88 -22.61
CA GLN A 513 -13.56 4.03 -22.21
C GLN A 513 -12.73 5.35 -22.25
N TRP A 514 -12.03 5.60 -23.37
CA TRP A 514 -11.13 6.74 -23.52
C TRP A 514 -11.76 8.08 -23.14
N PRO A 515 -13.04 8.39 -23.50
CA PRO A 515 -13.65 9.66 -23.11
C PRO A 515 -13.73 9.84 -21.58
N LEU A 516 -14.02 8.77 -20.83
CA LEU A 516 -14.09 8.81 -19.36
C LEU A 516 -12.68 8.94 -18.74
N TYR A 517 -11.68 8.24 -19.29
CA TYR A 517 -10.30 8.39 -18.86
C TYR A 517 -9.78 9.81 -19.10
N MET A 518 -10.09 10.40 -20.25
CA MET A 518 -9.70 11.77 -20.58
C MET A 518 -10.40 12.80 -19.69
N ALA A 519 -11.69 12.61 -19.41
CA ALA A 519 -12.42 13.46 -18.46
C ALA A 519 -11.76 13.43 -17.07
N GLY A 520 -11.40 12.23 -16.58
CA GLY A 520 -10.67 12.06 -15.35
C GLY A 520 -9.30 12.74 -15.36
N ALA A 521 -8.54 12.57 -16.43
CA ALA A 521 -7.23 13.18 -16.59
C ALA A 521 -7.30 14.72 -16.55
N LEU A 522 -8.26 15.31 -17.26
CA LEU A 522 -8.49 16.76 -17.23
C LEU A 522 -8.87 17.25 -15.82
N PHE A 523 -9.71 16.50 -15.13
CA PHE A 523 -10.11 16.86 -13.76
C PHE A 523 -8.91 16.80 -12.78
N ALA A 524 -8.01 15.82 -12.94
CA ALA A 524 -6.78 15.75 -12.15
C ALA A 524 -5.86 16.96 -12.39
N ILE A 525 -5.78 17.47 -13.63
CA ILE A 525 -5.04 18.70 -13.96
C ILE A 525 -5.68 19.90 -13.24
N ILE A 526 -7.01 20.02 -13.24
CA ILE A 526 -7.72 21.09 -12.52
C ILE A 526 -7.40 21.03 -11.03
N LEU A 527 -7.48 19.85 -10.40
CA LEU A 527 -7.14 19.65 -8.99
C LEU A 527 -5.70 20.09 -8.69
N TRP A 528 -4.76 19.75 -9.56
CA TRP A 528 -3.37 20.16 -9.43
C TRP A 528 -3.21 21.69 -9.50
N MET A 529 -3.90 22.35 -10.44
CA MET A 529 -3.87 23.80 -10.59
C MET A 529 -4.41 24.53 -9.33
N VAL A 530 -5.43 23.98 -8.68
CA VAL A 530 -5.99 24.51 -7.43
C VAL A 530 -5.28 24.00 -6.17
N LYS A 531 -4.13 23.32 -6.32
CA LYS A 531 -3.28 22.79 -5.24
C LYS A 531 -3.96 21.76 -4.34
N VAL A 532 -4.96 21.05 -4.84
CA VAL A 532 -5.53 19.87 -4.19
C VAL A 532 -4.73 18.65 -4.65
N PRO A 533 -4.23 17.77 -3.73
CA PRO A 533 -3.51 16.56 -4.11
C PRO A 533 -4.33 15.67 -5.04
N PRO A 534 -3.99 15.56 -6.35
CA PRO A 534 -4.85 14.84 -7.30
C PRO A 534 -4.94 13.35 -6.99
N LEU A 535 -3.84 12.75 -6.50
CA LEU A 535 -3.77 11.32 -6.19
C LEU A 535 -4.76 10.93 -5.08
N ALA A 536 -4.83 11.71 -4.00
CA ALA A 536 -5.73 11.43 -2.88
C ALA A 536 -7.21 11.56 -3.30
N PHE A 537 -7.56 12.59 -4.08
CA PHE A 537 -8.91 12.77 -4.61
C PHE A 537 -9.27 11.66 -5.61
N ALA A 538 -8.34 11.30 -6.49
CA ALA A 538 -8.52 10.23 -7.47
C ALA A 538 -8.78 8.87 -6.80
N LEU A 539 -8.06 8.54 -5.73
CA LEU A 539 -8.31 7.34 -4.94
C LEU A 539 -9.75 7.31 -4.39
N GLY A 540 -10.20 8.45 -3.85
CA GLY A 540 -11.59 8.58 -3.40
C GLY A 540 -12.62 8.39 -4.52
N THR A 541 -12.37 8.94 -5.70
CA THR A 541 -13.24 8.80 -6.87
C THR A 541 -13.28 7.37 -7.39
N TYR A 542 -12.17 6.67 -7.30
CA TYR A 542 -11.98 5.33 -7.86
C TYR A 542 -12.43 4.20 -6.92
N LEU A 543 -12.23 4.36 -5.61
CA LEU A 543 -12.62 3.37 -4.61
C LEU A 543 -14.12 3.49 -4.29
N PRO A 544 -14.79 2.36 -3.97
CA PRO A 544 -16.14 2.41 -3.44
C PRO A 544 -16.23 3.27 -2.18
N MET A 545 -17.36 3.95 -2.00
CA MET A 545 -17.57 4.89 -0.91
C MET A 545 -17.46 4.23 0.48
N GLU A 546 -17.93 3.00 0.60
CA GLU A 546 -17.90 2.24 1.84
C GLU A 546 -16.50 2.13 2.45
N ILE A 547 -15.43 2.05 1.63
CA ILE A 547 -14.05 1.95 2.07
C ILE A 547 -13.50 3.29 2.55
N ASN A 548 -13.90 4.38 1.90
CA ASN A 548 -13.32 5.70 2.17
C ASN A 548 -13.99 6.42 3.36
N THR A 549 -15.23 6.08 3.67
CA THR A 549 -15.97 6.71 4.78
C THR A 549 -15.36 6.40 6.15
N PRO A 550 -14.97 5.15 6.50
CA PRO A 550 -14.29 4.87 7.78
C PRO A 550 -12.93 5.57 7.90
N LEU A 551 -12.22 5.80 6.77
CA LEU A 551 -10.99 6.60 6.82
C LEU A 551 -11.26 8.04 7.28
N LEU A 552 -12.35 8.65 6.79
CA LEU A 552 -12.76 9.99 7.22
C LEU A 552 -13.10 10.00 8.71
N ILE A 553 -13.84 8.99 9.20
CA ILE A 553 -14.22 8.86 10.61
C ILE A 553 -12.98 8.72 11.49
N GLY A 554 -12.04 7.84 11.13
CA GLY A 554 -10.76 7.69 11.82
C GLY A 554 -9.94 8.99 11.85
N GLY A 555 -9.88 9.70 10.71
CA GLY A 555 -9.22 11.00 10.60
C GLY A 555 -9.88 12.08 11.46
N LEU A 556 -11.21 12.10 11.58
CA LEU A 556 -11.94 12.99 12.49
C LEU A 556 -11.60 12.69 13.95
N ILE A 557 -11.55 11.40 14.35
CA ILE A 557 -11.16 11.02 15.70
C ILE A 557 -9.74 11.50 15.99
N ALA A 558 -8.79 11.32 15.06
CA ALA A 558 -7.42 11.79 15.20
C ALA A 558 -7.37 13.33 15.39
N TYR A 559 -8.15 14.07 14.62
CA TYR A 559 -8.26 15.52 14.73
C TYR A 559 -8.81 15.96 16.10
N PHE A 560 -9.89 15.33 16.59
CA PHE A 560 -10.44 15.66 17.90
C PHE A 560 -9.49 15.31 19.04
N VAL A 561 -8.73 14.22 18.93
CA VAL A 561 -7.70 13.86 19.91
C VAL A 561 -6.58 14.89 19.92
N GLN A 562 -6.08 15.28 18.75
CA GLN A 562 -4.97 16.23 18.62
C GLN A 562 -5.36 17.65 19.10
N ASN A 563 -6.61 18.05 18.87
CA ASN A 563 -7.12 19.36 19.28
C ASN A 563 -7.85 19.34 20.64
N SER A 564 -7.70 18.27 21.40
CA SER A 564 -8.39 18.11 22.70
C SER A 564 -7.87 19.02 23.82
N THR A 565 -6.70 19.63 23.67
CA THR A 565 -6.06 20.52 24.62
C THR A 565 -5.19 21.55 23.94
N LYS A 566 -4.95 22.70 24.62
CA LYS A 566 -4.01 23.74 24.15
C LYS A 566 -2.55 23.38 24.47
N ASP A 567 -2.32 22.46 25.39
CA ASP A 567 -1.01 21.94 25.73
C ASP A 567 -0.56 20.99 24.62
N LYS A 568 0.44 21.43 23.83
CA LYS A 568 0.95 20.67 22.69
C LYS A 568 1.58 19.34 23.10
N GLU A 569 2.33 19.31 24.21
CA GLU A 569 2.98 18.09 24.69
C GLU A 569 1.93 17.02 25.06
N LEU A 570 0.87 17.41 25.77
CA LEU A 570 -0.23 16.51 26.10
C LEU A 570 -1.02 16.08 24.86
N ALA A 571 -1.22 16.98 23.89
CA ALA A 571 -1.87 16.67 22.61
C ALA A 571 -1.08 15.62 21.83
N ASP A 572 0.23 15.78 21.72
CA ASP A 572 1.13 14.86 21.02
C ASP A 572 1.20 13.50 21.72
N LEU A 573 1.22 13.47 23.06
CA LEU A 573 1.15 12.22 23.83
C LEU A 573 -0.17 11.46 23.59
N ARG A 574 -1.31 12.15 23.58
CA ARG A 574 -2.62 11.59 23.27
C ARG A 574 -2.68 11.05 21.84
N PHE A 575 -2.20 11.83 20.88
CA PHE A 575 -2.13 11.43 19.48
C PHE A 575 -1.24 10.20 19.29
N SER A 576 -0.04 10.18 19.89
CA SER A 576 0.88 9.03 19.86
C SER A 576 0.25 7.77 20.45
N LYS A 577 -0.49 7.92 21.56
CA LYS A 577 -1.22 6.79 22.18
C LYS A 577 -2.34 6.28 21.27
N GLY A 578 -3.10 7.19 20.65
CA GLY A 578 -4.12 6.85 19.67
C GLY A 578 -3.54 6.15 18.44
N SER A 579 -2.38 6.58 17.96
CA SER A 579 -1.64 5.90 16.88
C SER A 579 -1.23 4.47 17.25
N THR A 580 -0.81 4.24 18.50
CA THR A 580 -0.51 2.88 18.98
C THR A 580 -1.74 1.98 18.98
N ILE A 581 -2.90 2.51 19.38
CA ILE A 581 -4.18 1.77 19.33
C ILE A 581 -4.57 1.49 17.89
N ALA A 582 -4.49 2.50 17.02
CA ALA A 582 -4.78 2.38 15.60
C ALA A 582 -3.91 1.32 14.91
N SER A 583 -2.60 1.24 15.25
CA SER A 583 -1.71 0.17 14.80
C SER A 583 -2.23 -1.22 15.20
N GLY A 584 -2.71 -1.34 16.44
CA GLY A 584 -3.34 -2.58 16.91
C GLY A 584 -4.60 -2.90 16.12
N LEU A 585 -5.49 -1.91 15.91
CA LEU A 585 -6.72 -2.10 15.13
C LEU A 585 -6.41 -2.57 13.70
N VAL A 586 -5.45 -1.96 13.02
CA VAL A 586 -5.04 -2.35 11.66
C VAL A 586 -4.52 -3.79 11.64
N ALA A 587 -3.56 -4.11 12.50
CA ALA A 587 -2.94 -5.44 12.50
C ALA A 587 -3.91 -6.53 12.96
N GLY A 588 -4.65 -6.28 14.04
CA GLY A 588 -5.59 -7.25 14.60
C GLY A 588 -6.78 -7.51 13.68
N GLY A 589 -7.37 -6.45 13.12
CA GLY A 589 -8.49 -6.55 12.19
C GLY A 589 -8.12 -7.34 10.94
N ALA A 590 -6.98 -7.00 10.32
CA ALA A 590 -6.49 -7.73 9.15
C ALA A 590 -6.22 -9.22 9.43
N ILE A 591 -5.68 -9.56 10.60
CA ILE A 591 -5.49 -10.96 11.02
C ILE A 591 -6.84 -11.64 11.25
N GLY A 592 -7.82 -10.97 11.86
CA GLY A 592 -9.17 -11.49 12.07
C GLY A 592 -9.86 -11.83 10.76
N SER A 593 -9.80 -10.95 9.77
CA SER A 593 -10.36 -11.15 8.44
C SER A 593 -9.66 -12.29 7.67
N LEU A 594 -8.33 -12.41 7.81
CA LEU A 594 -7.58 -13.53 7.24
C LEU A 594 -7.98 -14.87 7.87
N PHE A 595 -8.19 -14.88 9.21
CA PHE A 595 -8.65 -16.09 9.90
C PHE A 595 -10.00 -16.56 9.37
N SER A 596 -10.89 -15.62 9.05
CA SER A 596 -12.18 -15.89 8.39
C SER A 596 -11.99 -16.52 7.00
N ALA A 597 -11.02 -16.04 6.22
CA ALA A 597 -10.68 -16.63 4.93
C ALA A 597 -10.24 -18.10 5.07
N VAL A 598 -9.37 -18.38 6.03
CA VAL A 598 -8.89 -19.77 6.30
C VAL A 598 -10.04 -20.68 6.69
N LEU A 599 -10.98 -20.23 7.54
CA LEU A 599 -12.15 -21.02 7.92
C LEU A 599 -13.05 -21.34 6.72
N ARG A 600 -13.29 -20.38 5.83
CA ARG A 600 -14.06 -20.59 4.60
C ARG A 600 -13.44 -21.66 3.71
N ILE A 601 -12.11 -21.61 3.49
CA ILE A 601 -11.39 -22.62 2.70
C ILE A 601 -11.45 -23.99 3.37
N ALA A 602 -11.38 -24.04 4.70
CA ALA A 602 -11.53 -25.28 5.46
C ALA A 602 -12.96 -25.88 5.43
N GLY A 603 -13.89 -25.21 4.75
CA GLY A 603 -15.30 -25.63 4.68
C GLY A 603 -16.08 -25.41 5.97
N VAL A 604 -15.55 -24.63 6.90
CA VAL A 604 -16.22 -24.26 8.15
C VAL A 604 -17.07 -23.01 7.88
N ASP A 605 -18.32 -23.22 7.52
CA ASP A 605 -19.29 -22.15 7.34
C ASP A 605 -20.14 -22.00 8.63
N VAL A 606 -19.84 -20.95 9.38
CA VAL A 606 -20.55 -20.58 10.61
C VAL A 606 -21.22 -19.20 10.47
N PHE A 607 -21.26 -18.68 9.23
CA PHE A 607 -21.78 -17.37 8.95
C PHE A 607 -23.32 -17.35 9.01
N ALA A 608 -23.87 -16.46 9.81
CA ALA A 608 -25.32 -16.33 10.05
C ALA A 608 -25.99 -15.52 8.91
N GLN A 609 -26.06 -16.08 7.69
CA GLN A 609 -26.56 -15.38 6.49
C GLN A 609 -27.97 -14.81 6.70
N ASP A 610 -28.89 -15.60 7.21
CA ASP A 610 -30.28 -15.17 7.41
C ASP A 610 -30.40 -14.03 8.42
N TRP A 611 -29.52 -13.99 9.41
CA TRP A 611 -29.49 -12.94 10.43
C TRP A 611 -28.89 -11.65 9.89
N VAL A 612 -27.77 -11.72 9.18
CA VAL A 612 -27.03 -10.53 8.73
C VAL A 612 -27.85 -9.67 7.75
N GLU A 613 -28.82 -10.27 7.05
CA GLU A 613 -29.72 -9.58 6.13
C GLU A 613 -30.91 -8.89 6.84
N THR A 614 -31.01 -9.01 8.17
CA THR A 614 -32.09 -8.38 8.94
C THR A 614 -31.78 -6.91 9.29
N PRO A 615 -32.80 -6.05 9.44
CA PRO A 615 -32.60 -4.68 9.90
C PRO A 615 -31.96 -4.60 11.30
N GLU A 616 -32.20 -5.60 12.15
CA GLU A 616 -31.65 -5.72 13.49
C GLU A 616 -30.11 -5.87 13.45
N ALA A 617 -29.59 -6.63 12.51
CA ALA A 617 -28.17 -6.77 12.29
C ALA A 617 -27.53 -5.43 11.85
N THR A 618 -28.20 -4.65 10.99
CA THR A 618 -27.74 -3.31 10.60
C THR A 618 -27.71 -2.35 11.80
N TYR A 619 -28.74 -2.36 12.67
CA TYR A 619 -28.70 -1.54 13.90
C TYR A 619 -27.57 -1.98 14.85
N LEU A 620 -27.33 -3.28 14.97
CA LEU A 620 -26.22 -3.80 15.75
C LEU A 620 -24.86 -3.36 15.18
N SER A 621 -24.71 -3.34 13.84
CA SER A 621 -23.51 -2.81 13.16
C SER A 621 -23.22 -1.37 13.58
N ILE A 622 -24.24 -0.52 13.58
CA ILE A 622 -24.10 0.90 13.98
C ILE A 622 -23.60 0.99 15.43
N VAL A 623 -24.23 0.23 16.33
CA VAL A 623 -23.87 0.24 17.75
C VAL A 623 -22.42 -0.25 17.95
N MET A 624 -22.05 -1.37 17.35
CA MET A 624 -20.72 -1.95 17.48
C MET A 624 -19.63 -1.04 16.90
N TYR A 625 -19.89 -0.43 15.74
CA TYR A 625 -18.96 0.51 15.13
C TYR A 625 -18.80 1.80 15.96
N LEU A 626 -19.89 2.34 16.50
CA LEU A 626 -19.83 3.48 17.44
C LEU A 626 -19.06 3.14 18.71
N LEU A 627 -19.25 1.94 19.26
CA LEU A 627 -18.46 1.49 20.43
C LEU A 627 -16.96 1.43 20.09
N LEU A 628 -16.60 0.96 18.91
CA LEU A 628 -15.21 0.93 18.44
C LEU A 628 -14.63 2.35 18.30
N CYS A 629 -15.39 3.29 17.72
CA CYS A 629 -15.00 4.70 17.64
C CYS A 629 -14.81 5.34 19.01
N VAL A 630 -15.73 5.08 19.94
CA VAL A 630 -15.65 5.56 21.34
C VAL A 630 -14.46 4.94 22.05
N PHE A 631 -14.20 3.66 21.84
CA PHE A 631 -13.03 2.97 22.40
C PHE A 631 -11.73 3.66 21.94
N LEU A 632 -11.54 3.84 20.63
CA LEU A 632 -10.37 4.52 20.07
C LEU A 632 -10.19 5.93 20.67
N TYR A 633 -11.25 6.72 20.68
CA TYR A 633 -11.21 8.09 21.21
C TYR A 633 -10.93 8.14 22.71
N LYS A 634 -11.69 7.41 23.53
CA LYS A 634 -11.59 7.45 25.01
C LYS A 634 -10.23 6.94 25.50
N VAL A 635 -9.73 5.84 24.93
CA VAL A 635 -8.45 5.26 25.34
C VAL A 635 -7.29 6.17 24.92
N ALA A 636 -7.35 6.80 23.74
CA ALA A 636 -6.39 7.83 23.32
C ALA A 636 -6.36 9.02 24.27
N MET A 637 -7.54 9.48 24.71
CA MET A 637 -7.69 10.62 25.63
C MET A 637 -7.21 10.34 27.06
N TYR A 638 -7.13 9.06 27.47
CA TYR A 638 -6.75 8.69 28.82
C TYR A 638 -5.22 8.79 29.03
N VAL A 639 -4.70 10.00 28.89
CA VAL A 639 -3.31 10.36 29.23
C VAL A 639 -3.36 11.46 30.28
N LYS A 640 -2.78 11.22 31.46
CA LYS A 640 -2.64 12.23 32.50
C LYS A 640 -1.43 13.10 32.18
N ALA A 641 -1.58 14.42 32.29
CA ALA A 641 -0.42 15.31 32.28
C ALA A 641 0.56 14.88 33.40
N LYS A 642 1.84 14.77 33.07
CA LYS A 642 2.85 14.68 34.13
C LYS A 642 2.68 15.93 35.00
N LYS A 643 2.33 15.74 36.28
CA LYS A 643 2.45 16.83 37.25
C LYS A 643 3.92 17.20 37.27
N SER A 644 4.23 18.41 36.79
CA SER A 644 5.54 19.09 36.90
C SER A 644 5.94 19.22 38.38
#